data_406bea3a7ac577a378a40585f3f6f988
#
_entry.id   406bea3a7ac577a378a40585f3f6f988
#
_cell.length_a   1.000
_cell.length_b   1.000
_cell.length_c   1.000
_cell.angle_alpha   90.00
_cell.angle_beta   90.00
_cell.angle_gamma   90.00
#
_symmetry.space_group_name_H-M   'P 1'
#
loop_
_entity.id
_entity.type
_entity.pdbx_description
1 polymer ?
#
loop_
_entity_poly.entity_id
_entity_poly.type
_entity_poly.pdbx_seq_one_letter_code
_entity_poly.pdbx_strand_id
1 'polypeptide(L)'
;MKSILSILLAAILGIASAFAQSPQQDFEQNILQSASNYYAYPYLDAPAPALTPAPAGYVPFHINHYGRHGSRWLIDPKQYQLPVDQLTIAERNGCLTERGKQVLAQLRQILADSKDRLGELTDKGADQHRGIARRMYHNFPEVFADTASVVARSSVVVRCILSMSNALHELYALNPKLRISEDASQADMYYCCGSNNDIMDIFRAKRQPMEDYVLNLVDPTNLNKRLFTDQQFAADSINGKQLMIDLWDITSNQQSHYTDVQFYDLFDAQDVMNLWRRVNTWWYAYSAYSSTSNYRAPLHQAPLLQQFLTTADAAVAKGVPQATLRFGHESCLLPLACLMELNDAGAYDVPFDSLANRWQNYKIFPMGCNIQWVFYKKPGSDDVIMKVLLNEAEATLPIESDIKPYYHWADVRKYYRQKLESFAQNQPESDIFTTGSGKKVTISHIKHGTLMIDIDGKCTIHVDPVAKAVRPTEYSLYPKADILLITHEHFDHYDASAIAHLRHQGTQVIANKSTGKLIAGASVLRNGESITSHDINITATAAYNTTPSHKKFHKRGNGNGYLLQIDDLRIYIAGDTEPIDEMKQLGKVDVAFLPVNQPYTMTVDQCIEAARIIRPRVLYPYHYADTDISALAPALSSDGIEVRVRALQ
;
A
#
# COMPACT_ATOMS: atom_id res chain seq x y z
N MET A 1 56.08 -30.96 2.46
CA MET A 1 55.07 -30.82 3.53
C MET A 1 54.84 -29.42 4.07
N LYS A 2 55.69 -28.42 3.76
CA LYS A 2 55.43 -26.99 4.20
C LYS A 2 54.55 -26.17 3.24
N SER A 3 54.40 -26.57 1.96
CA SER A 3 53.59 -25.84 0.98
C SER A 3 52.10 -26.19 1.01
N ILE A 4 51.68 -27.30 1.58
CA ILE A 4 50.26 -27.72 1.67
C ILE A 4 49.58 -27.10 2.88
N LEU A 5 50.34 -26.77 3.93
CA LEU A 5 49.81 -26.16 5.15
C LEU A 5 49.47 -24.67 4.93
N SER A 6 50.20 -23.98 3.99
CA SER A 6 49.95 -22.55 3.67
C SER A 6 48.68 -22.34 2.81
N ILE A 7 48.31 -23.32 1.99
CA ILE A 7 47.10 -23.27 1.16
C ILE A 7 45.84 -23.60 1.98
N LEU A 8 45.95 -24.49 2.98
CA LEU A 8 44.83 -24.75 3.89
C LEU A 8 44.56 -23.58 4.87
N LEU A 9 45.59 -22.81 5.26
CA LEU A 9 45.39 -21.64 6.14
C LEU A 9 44.80 -20.45 5.36
N ALA A 10 45.05 -20.31 4.05
CA ALA A 10 44.43 -19.31 3.20
C ALA A 10 42.95 -19.64 2.87
N ALA A 11 42.58 -20.92 2.83
CA ALA A 11 41.21 -21.37 2.60
C ALA A 11 40.33 -21.29 3.88
N ILE A 12 40.93 -21.27 5.06
CA ILE A 12 40.19 -21.13 6.34
C ILE A 12 39.97 -19.66 6.71
N LEU A 13 40.73 -18.72 6.13
CA LEU A 13 40.54 -17.28 6.30
C LEU A 13 39.50 -16.69 5.31
N GLY A 14 38.97 -17.48 4.36
CA GLY A 14 37.95 -17.09 3.39
C GLY A 14 36.50 -17.35 3.82
N ILE A 15 36.29 -17.99 4.98
CA ILE A 15 34.98 -18.10 5.63
C ILE A 15 34.98 -17.16 6.85
N ALA A 16 35.30 -15.87 6.62
CA ALA A 16 34.75 -14.82 7.46
C ALA A 16 33.27 -14.81 7.14
N SER A 17 32.45 -15.39 8.02
CA SER A 17 31.04 -15.09 8.08
C SER A 17 30.94 -13.56 7.92
N ALA A 18 30.27 -13.11 6.87
CA ALA A 18 29.88 -11.72 6.75
C ALA A 18 28.88 -11.48 7.88
N PHE A 19 29.38 -11.19 9.07
CA PHE A 19 28.58 -10.57 10.11
C PHE A 19 28.11 -9.26 9.50
N ALA A 20 26.82 -9.11 9.29
CA ALA A 20 26.24 -7.84 8.86
C ALA A 20 26.82 -6.75 9.76
N GLN A 21 27.48 -5.74 9.20
CA GLN A 21 28.04 -4.65 9.97
C GLN A 21 26.95 -4.02 10.84
N SER A 22 27.26 -3.68 12.08
CA SER A 22 26.32 -3.01 12.95
C SER A 22 26.08 -1.59 12.44
N PRO A 23 24.90 -0.99 12.69
CA PRO A 23 24.63 0.41 12.32
C PRO A 23 25.69 1.38 12.85
N GLN A 24 26.25 1.12 14.01
CA GLN A 24 27.33 1.95 14.54
C GLN A 24 28.56 1.91 13.65
N GLN A 25 28.98 0.75 13.20
CA GLN A 25 30.12 0.59 12.25
C GLN A 25 29.81 1.23 10.90
N ASP A 26 28.58 1.07 10.40
CA ASP A 26 28.14 1.71 9.17
C ASP A 26 28.23 3.24 9.26
N PHE A 27 27.82 3.84 10.39
CA PHE A 27 27.82 5.29 10.59
C PHE A 27 29.22 5.84 10.89
N GLU A 28 30.10 5.07 11.52
CA GLU A 28 31.53 5.41 11.68
C GLU A 28 32.23 5.49 10.33
N GLN A 29 31.86 4.62 9.36
CA GLN A 29 32.39 4.64 8.01
C GLN A 29 31.73 5.72 7.13
N ASN A 30 30.42 5.90 7.28
CA ASN A 30 29.65 6.87 6.52
C ASN A 30 28.44 7.37 7.32
N ILE A 31 28.63 8.51 8.00
CA ILE A 31 27.60 9.14 8.84
C ILE A 31 26.33 9.46 8.06
N LEU A 32 26.42 9.65 6.73
CA LEU A 32 25.27 10.01 5.90
C LEU A 32 24.18 8.92 5.89
N GLN A 33 24.55 7.65 6.15
CA GLN A 33 23.58 6.55 6.25
C GLN A 33 22.61 6.71 7.41
N SER A 34 23.02 7.42 8.47
CA SER A 34 22.16 7.71 9.62
C SER A 34 20.95 8.59 9.28
N ALA A 35 20.96 9.27 8.14
CA ALA A 35 19.84 10.05 7.63
C ALA A 35 18.61 9.22 7.22
N SER A 36 18.69 7.88 7.30
CA SER A 36 17.52 7.02 7.14
C SER A 36 16.87 7.16 5.75
N ASN A 37 15.59 7.50 5.69
CA ASN A 37 14.84 7.74 4.45
C ASN A 37 15.28 9.00 3.67
N TYR A 38 16.10 9.86 4.24
CA TYR A 38 16.73 11.00 3.56
C TYR A 38 18.16 10.68 3.08
N TYR A 39 18.69 9.51 3.37
CA TYR A 39 19.98 9.08 2.84
C TYR A 39 19.95 9.21 1.31
N ALA A 40 20.88 9.99 0.74
CA ALA A 40 20.98 10.18 -0.70
C ALA A 40 21.30 8.85 -1.37
N TYR A 41 20.87 8.69 -2.64
CA TYR A 41 21.15 7.46 -3.40
C TYR A 41 22.65 7.17 -3.44
N PRO A 42 23.09 5.97 -3.01
CA PRO A 42 24.51 5.74 -2.70
C PRO A 42 25.43 5.72 -3.93
N TYR A 43 24.88 5.50 -5.13
CA TYR A 43 25.68 5.33 -6.35
C TYR A 43 25.62 6.53 -7.29
N LEU A 44 25.27 7.73 -6.79
CA LEU A 44 25.34 8.94 -7.61
C LEU A 44 26.78 9.27 -7.97
N ASP A 45 27.65 9.27 -6.95
CA ASP A 45 29.09 9.62 -7.05
C ASP A 45 30.03 8.41 -6.89
N ALA A 46 29.46 7.20 -6.83
CA ALA A 46 30.18 5.94 -6.67
C ALA A 46 29.66 4.89 -7.67
N PRO A 47 30.50 3.91 -8.08
CA PRO A 47 30.04 2.82 -8.92
C PRO A 47 29.03 1.94 -8.17
N ALA A 48 27.98 1.48 -8.88
CA ALA A 48 27.10 0.45 -8.36
C ALA A 48 27.85 -0.90 -8.23
N PRO A 49 27.39 -1.82 -7.35
CA PRO A 49 27.98 -3.14 -7.21
C PRO A 49 28.03 -3.90 -8.53
N ALA A 50 29.11 -4.66 -8.75
CA ALA A 50 29.19 -5.55 -9.90
C ALA A 50 28.13 -6.67 -9.79
N LEU A 51 27.45 -6.96 -10.88
CA LEU A 51 26.44 -8.01 -10.95
C LEU A 51 27.06 -9.33 -11.40
N THR A 52 26.57 -10.43 -10.83
CA THR A 52 26.93 -11.79 -11.27
C THR A 52 26.55 -11.97 -12.74
N PRO A 53 27.47 -12.42 -13.61
CA PRO A 53 27.17 -12.68 -15.02
C PRO A 53 26.04 -13.69 -15.21
N ALA A 54 25.27 -13.52 -16.28
CA ALA A 54 24.21 -14.48 -16.61
C ALA A 54 24.78 -15.89 -16.88
N PRO A 55 24.06 -16.96 -16.51
CA PRO A 55 24.42 -18.31 -16.88
C PRO A 55 24.58 -18.45 -18.41
N ALA A 56 25.46 -19.35 -18.85
CA ALA A 56 25.82 -19.48 -20.27
C ALA A 56 24.59 -19.64 -21.19
N GLY A 57 24.50 -18.76 -22.16
CA GLY A 57 23.44 -18.72 -23.16
C GLY A 57 22.17 -17.98 -22.76
N TYR A 58 22.05 -17.52 -21.52
CA TYR A 58 20.92 -16.68 -21.10
C TYR A 58 21.21 -15.21 -21.41
N VAL A 59 20.21 -14.53 -21.99
CA VAL A 59 20.28 -13.14 -22.43
C VAL A 59 19.13 -12.37 -21.76
N PRO A 60 19.38 -11.20 -21.15
CA PRO A 60 18.33 -10.39 -20.55
C PRO A 60 17.38 -9.87 -21.63
N PHE A 61 16.05 -9.88 -21.36
CA PHE A 61 15.06 -9.40 -22.32
C PHE A 61 13.96 -8.55 -21.69
N HIS A 62 13.83 -8.57 -20.35
CA HIS A 62 12.81 -7.76 -19.68
C HIS A 62 13.29 -7.26 -18.32
N ILE A 63 12.94 -5.99 -18.03
CA ILE A 63 13.07 -5.40 -16.70
C ILE A 63 11.70 -4.96 -16.23
N ASN A 64 11.37 -5.36 -14.99
CA ASN A 64 10.17 -4.95 -14.28
C ASN A 64 10.60 -4.18 -13.03
N HIS A 65 10.29 -2.88 -12.98
CA HIS A 65 10.88 -1.94 -12.03
C HIS A 65 9.80 -1.20 -11.24
N TYR A 66 10.11 -0.90 -9.97
CA TYR A 66 9.45 0.14 -9.18
C TYR A 66 10.52 0.98 -8.47
N GLY A 67 10.47 2.31 -8.65
CA GLY A 67 11.39 3.25 -8.04
C GLY A 67 10.67 4.32 -7.22
N ARG A 68 11.29 4.71 -6.10
CA ARG A 68 10.92 5.89 -5.32
C ARG A 68 11.38 7.14 -6.08
N HIS A 69 10.67 8.28 -5.95
CA HIS A 69 11.16 9.58 -6.41
C HIS A 69 12.58 9.89 -5.88
N GLY A 70 13.31 10.72 -6.57
CA GLY A 70 14.65 11.18 -6.15
C GLY A 70 14.63 12.11 -4.94
N SER A 71 15.80 12.60 -4.56
CA SER A 71 15.99 13.60 -3.51
C SER A 71 15.06 14.80 -3.69
N ARG A 72 14.51 15.31 -2.58
CA ARG A 72 13.46 16.35 -2.55
C ARG A 72 13.61 17.27 -1.37
N TRP A 73 12.97 18.42 -1.44
CA TRP A 73 12.74 19.30 -0.30
C TRP A 73 11.84 18.63 0.75
N LEU A 74 11.93 19.08 2.02
CA LEU A 74 10.98 18.66 3.06
C LEU A 74 9.55 19.08 2.65
N ILE A 75 8.55 18.36 3.16
CA ILE A 75 7.16 18.54 2.74
C ILE A 75 6.42 19.50 3.68
N ASP A 76 6.66 19.38 4.99
CA ASP A 76 5.98 20.22 5.99
C ASP A 76 6.77 21.53 6.22
N PRO A 77 6.17 22.70 5.95
CA PRO A 77 6.83 23.99 6.20
C PRO A 77 7.25 24.18 7.65
N LYS A 78 6.59 23.55 8.59
CA LYS A 78 6.92 23.62 10.02
C LYS A 78 8.30 23.05 10.32
N GLN A 79 8.76 22.05 9.58
CA GLN A 79 10.09 21.48 9.76
C GLN A 79 11.20 22.50 9.52
N TYR A 80 10.99 23.48 8.64
CA TYR A 80 11.92 24.59 8.43
C TYR A 80 11.69 25.76 9.40
N GLN A 81 10.43 26.10 9.69
CA GLN A 81 10.07 27.28 10.44
C GLN A 81 10.33 27.15 11.94
N LEU A 82 9.92 26.00 12.56
CA LEU A 82 10.00 25.86 14.03
C LEU A 82 11.41 26.01 14.60
N PRO A 83 12.47 25.42 14.04
CA PRO A 83 13.83 25.61 14.59
C PRO A 83 14.31 27.06 14.44
N VAL A 84 13.94 27.78 13.37
CA VAL A 84 14.22 29.21 13.21
C VAL A 84 13.52 30.02 14.29
N ASP A 85 12.25 29.72 14.59
CA ASP A 85 11.47 30.44 15.60
C ASP A 85 12.07 30.24 16.99
N GLN A 86 12.38 29.02 17.38
CA GLN A 86 12.97 28.70 18.70
C GLN A 86 14.34 29.37 18.90
N LEU A 87 15.22 29.30 17.89
CA LEU A 87 16.52 29.94 17.97
C LEU A 87 16.43 31.49 17.91
N THR A 88 15.42 32.04 17.22
CA THR A 88 15.16 33.48 17.21
C THR A 88 14.73 33.99 18.61
N ILE A 89 13.96 33.19 19.36
CA ILE A 89 13.63 33.52 20.76
C ILE A 89 14.92 33.59 21.61
N ALA A 90 15.81 32.63 21.45
CA ALA A 90 17.09 32.61 22.18
C ALA A 90 18.02 33.76 21.76
N GLU A 91 18.07 34.13 20.48
CA GLU A 91 18.81 35.27 19.96
C GLU A 91 18.36 36.59 20.62
N ARG A 92 17.04 36.82 20.67
CA ARG A 92 16.45 38.02 21.28
C ARG A 92 16.75 38.15 22.77
N ASN A 93 16.96 37.04 23.45
CA ASN A 93 17.33 37.00 24.86
C ASN A 93 18.85 36.97 25.08
N GLY A 94 19.67 37.04 24.03
CA GLY A 94 21.14 37.03 24.13
C GLY A 94 21.71 35.67 24.61
N CYS A 95 20.93 34.58 24.47
CA CYS A 95 21.26 33.26 25.03
C CYS A 95 21.90 32.29 24.02
N LEU A 96 22.21 32.73 22.79
CA LEU A 96 22.89 31.89 21.81
C LEU A 96 24.41 31.89 21.97
N THR A 97 25.01 30.70 21.84
CA THR A 97 26.47 30.57 21.62
C THR A 97 26.82 31.08 20.21
N GLU A 98 28.12 31.24 19.93
CA GLU A 98 28.57 31.60 18.57
C GLU A 98 28.13 30.53 17.54
N ARG A 99 28.18 29.24 17.92
CA ARG A 99 27.66 28.16 17.04
C ARG A 99 26.15 28.27 16.87
N GLY A 100 25.40 28.57 17.93
CA GLY A 100 23.94 28.79 17.86
C GLY A 100 23.57 29.94 16.92
N LYS A 101 24.33 31.04 16.91
CA LYS A 101 24.12 32.17 15.97
C LYS A 101 24.38 31.74 14.52
N GLN A 102 25.47 30.98 14.28
CA GLN A 102 25.79 30.44 12.94
C GLN A 102 24.68 29.50 12.43
N VAL A 103 24.21 28.57 13.27
CA VAL A 103 23.12 27.65 12.95
C VAL A 103 21.85 28.43 12.59
N LEU A 104 21.48 29.44 13.39
CA LEU A 104 20.31 30.26 13.10
C LEU A 104 20.42 30.98 11.75
N ALA A 105 21.61 31.55 11.45
CA ALA A 105 21.84 32.22 10.17
C ALA A 105 21.69 31.24 8.97
N GLN A 106 22.25 30.03 9.08
CA GLN A 106 22.15 28.98 8.08
C GLN A 106 20.70 28.49 7.92
N LEU A 107 19.97 28.29 9.03
CA LEU A 107 18.56 27.89 9.00
C LEU A 107 17.66 28.95 8.35
N ARG A 108 17.91 30.23 8.59
CA ARG A 108 17.19 31.34 7.91
C ARG A 108 17.40 31.30 6.40
N GLN A 109 18.63 30.98 5.95
CA GLN A 109 18.91 30.83 4.53
C GLN A 109 18.17 29.60 3.95
N ILE A 110 18.26 28.44 4.61
CA ILE A 110 17.56 27.21 4.19
C ILE A 110 16.05 27.44 4.13
N LEU A 111 15.48 28.14 5.12
CA LEU A 111 14.04 28.48 5.13
C LEU A 111 13.69 29.38 3.94
N ALA A 112 14.51 30.38 3.64
CA ALA A 112 14.30 31.26 2.47
C ALA A 112 14.37 30.48 1.15
N ASP A 113 15.34 29.59 1.02
CA ASP A 113 15.54 28.75 -0.18
C ASP A 113 14.42 27.73 -0.37
N SER A 114 13.79 27.27 0.74
CA SER A 114 12.69 26.29 0.71
C SER A 114 11.35 26.90 0.28
N LYS A 115 11.26 28.24 0.20
CA LYS A 115 10.02 28.93 -0.15
C LYS A 115 9.53 28.48 -1.52
N ASP A 116 8.25 28.08 -1.57
CA ASP A 116 7.56 27.61 -2.77
C ASP A 116 8.17 26.34 -3.39
N ARG A 117 9.03 25.60 -2.62
CA ARG A 117 9.73 24.40 -3.07
C ARG A 117 9.35 23.12 -2.29
N LEU A 118 8.38 23.21 -1.39
CA LEU A 118 8.04 22.11 -0.46
C LEU A 118 7.66 20.83 -1.22
N GLY A 119 8.37 19.74 -0.90
CA GLY A 119 8.16 18.43 -1.50
C GLY A 119 8.56 18.29 -2.97
N GLU A 120 9.16 19.33 -3.58
CA GLU A 120 9.64 19.28 -4.96
C GLU A 120 10.92 18.46 -5.10
N LEU A 121 11.08 17.85 -6.27
CA LEU A 121 12.32 17.18 -6.67
C LEU A 121 13.46 18.19 -6.73
N THR A 122 14.64 17.83 -6.21
CA THR A 122 15.85 18.63 -6.34
C THR A 122 16.62 18.26 -7.62
N ASP A 123 17.59 19.09 -8.00
CA ASP A 123 18.52 18.77 -9.12
C ASP A 123 19.26 17.46 -8.85
N LYS A 124 19.70 17.25 -7.61
CA LYS A 124 20.32 15.99 -7.17
C LYS A 124 19.38 14.80 -7.33
N GLY A 125 18.09 14.97 -7.03
CA GLY A 125 17.07 13.95 -7.25
C GLY A 125 16.86 13.61 -8.71
N ALA A 126 16.93 14.60 -9.60
CA ALA A 126 16.91 14.40 -11.05
C ALA A 126 18.14 13.64 -11.53
N ASP A 127 19.34 14.01 -11.05
CA ASP A 127 20.60 13.33 -11.39
C ASP A 127 20.61 11.87 -10.92
N GLN A 128 20.04 11.56 -9.76
CA GLN A 128 19.87 10.19 -9.26
C GLN A 128 19.13 9.33 -10.30
N HIS A 129 18.00 9.80 -10.82
CA HIS A 129 17.20 9.05 -11.80
C HIS A 129 17.87 8.95 -13.17
N ARG A 130 18.58 9.97 -13.61
CA ARG A 130 19.43 9.88 -14.81
C ARG A 130 20.52 8.82 -14.62
N GLY A 131 21.20 8.82 -13.48
CA GLY A 131 22.24 7.85 -13.16
C GLY A 131 21.74 6.42 -13.09
N ILE A 132 20.60 6.16 -12.43
CA ILE A 132 19.95 4.85 -12.35
C ILE A 132 19.58 4.35 -13.75
N ALA A 133 18.95 5.18 -14.57
CA ALA A 133 18.56 4.82 -15.94
C ALA A 133 19.78 4.50 -16.82
N ARG A 134 20.85 5.29 -16.72
CA ARG A 134 22.12 5.06 -17.43
C ARG A 134 22.75 3.72 -17.07
N ARG A 135 22.85 3.41 -15.76
CA ARG A 135 23.42 2.13 -15.31
C ARG A 135 22.53 0.96 -15.67
N MET A 136 21.20 1.10 -15.58
CA MET A 136 20.24 0.09 -16.03
C MET A 136 20.44 -0.23 -17.51
N TYR A 137 20.59 0.78 -18.37
CA TYR A 137 20.88 0.63 -19.79
C TYR A 137 22.22 -0.10 -20.05
N HIS A 138 23.29 0.29 -19.36
CA HIS A 138 24.61 -0.31 -19.56
C HIS A 138 24.73 -1.72 -18.98
N ASN A 139 24.02 -2.02 -17.90
CA ASN A 139 24.01 -3.37 -17.31
C ASN A 139 23.17 -4.37 -18.11
N PHE A 140 22.16 -3.89 -18.85
CA PHE A 140 21.21 -4.73 -19.59
C PHE A 140 20.91 -4.17 -20.98
N PRO A 141 21.93 -3.96 -21.84
CA PRO A 141 21.76 -3.28 -23.12
C PRO A 141 20.80 -4.02 -24.07
N GLU A 142 20.70 -5.36 -23.94
CA GLU A 142 19.80 -6.16 -24.78
C GLU A 142 18.32 -5.86 -24.52
N VAL A 143 17.97 -5.46 -23.28
CA VAL A 143 16.59 -5.06 -22.92
C VAL A 143 16.17 -3.78 -23.64
N PHE A 144 17.13 -2.91 -23.92
CA PHE A 144 16.94 -1.60 -24.55
C PHE A 144 17.44 -1.55 -25.99
N ALA A 145 17.65 -2.71 -26.62
CA ALA A 145 18.19 -2.78 -27.99
C ALA A 145 17.14 -2.32 -29.03
N ASP A 146 17.62 -1.74 -30.12
CA ASP A 146 16.84 -1.32 -31.28
C ASP A 146 15.57 -0.51 -30.92
N THR A 147 14.40 -1.01 -31.32
CA THR A 147 13.07 -0.40 -31.08
C THR A 147 12.35 -1.02 -29.88
N ALA A 148 13.09 -1.43 -28.85
CA ALA A 148 12.52 -2.02 -27.65
C ALA A 148 11.44 -1.12 -27.03
N SER A 149 10.41 -1.75 -26.45
CA SER A 149 9.30 -1.03 -25.82
C SER A 149 9.61 -0.71 -24.36
N VAL A 150 9.46 0.55 -23.96
CA VAL A 150 9.54 1.00 -22.57
C VAL A 150 8.18 1.57 -22.16
N VAL A 151 7.51 0.88 -21.24
CA VAL A 151 6.24 1.35 -20.65
C VAL A 151 6.53 1.90 -19.28
N ALA A 152 6.30 3.20 -19.08
CA ALA A 152 6.53 3.88 -17.81
C ALA A 152 5.22 4.39 -17.20
N ARG A 153 5.08 4.23 -15.89
CA ARG A 153 3.92 4.72 -15.11
C ARG A 153 4.41 5.42 -13.86
N SER A 154 3.73 6.49 -13.48
CA SER A 154 4.05 7.25 -12.27
C SER A 154 2.81 7.50 -11.43
N SER A 155 2.99 7.69 -10.13
CA SER A 155 1.97 8.36 -9.34
C SER A 155 1.77 9.78 -9.88
N VAL A 156 0.57 10.36 -9.63
CA VAL A 156 0.24 11.73 -10.10
C VAL A 156 0.96 12.85 -9.34
N VAL A 157 1.89 12.51 -8.46
CA VAL A 157 2.66 13.48 -7.67
C VAL A 157 3.84 14.00 -8.50
N VAL A 158 3.96 15.32 -8.63
CA VAL A 158 4.90 16.00 -9.53
C VAL A 158 6.33 15.48 -9.41
N ARG A 159 6.87 15.30 -8.19
CA ARG A 159 8.24 14.78 -8.01
C ARG A 159 8.44 13.36 -8.58
N CYS A 160 7.39 12.53 -8.58
CA CYS A 160 7.46 11.18 -9.16
C CYS A 160 7.41 11.25 -10.70
N ILE A 161 6.55 12.12 -11.24
CA ILE A 161 6.47 12.38 -12.69
C ILE A 161 7.82 12.90 -13.20
N LEU A 162 8.42 13.87 -12.50
CA LEU A 162 9.73 14.41 -12.88
C LEU A 162 10.84 13.38 -12.72
N SER A 163 10.79 12.50 -11.73
CA SER A 163 11.72 11.37 -11.60
C SER A 163 11.62 10.42 -12.80
N MET A 164 10.39 10.05 -13.18
CA MET A 164 10.12 9.27 -14.39
C MET A 164 10.66 9.96 -15.64
N SER A 165 10.33 11.23 -15.83
CA SER A 165 10.75 12.00 -17.00
C SER A 165 12.28 12.06 -17.13
N ASN A 166 13.02 12.32 -16.03
CA ASN A 166 14.48 12.34 -16.05
C ASN A 166 15.09 10.97 -16.42
N ALA A 167 14.51 9.87 -15.90
CA ALA A 167 14.95 8.52 -16.27
C ALA A 167 14.69 8.22 -17.76
N LEU A 168 13.52 8.59 -18.27
CA LEU A 168 13.15 8.34 -19.67
C LEU A 168 13.94 9.22 -20.65
N HIS A 169 14.22 10.47 -20.31
CA HIS A 169 15.09 11.34 -21.11
C HIS A 169 16.49 10.75 -21.24
N GLU A 170 17.06 10.19 -20.16
CA GLU A 170 18.36 9.52 -20.21
C GLU A 170 18.32 8.28 -21.10
N LEU A 171 17.31 7.41 -20.96
CA LEU A 171 17.16 6.23 -21.82
C LEU A 171 17.01 6.62 -23.30
N TYR A 172 16.22 7.67 -23.59
CA TYR A 172 16.05 8.18 -24.94
C TYR A 172 17.34 8.77 -25.52
N ALA A 173 18.12 9.49 -24.70
CA ALA A 173 19.42 10.01 -25.11
C ALA A 173 20.42 8.89 -25.47
N LEU A 174 20.36 7.75 -24.73
CA LEU A 174 21.21 6.57 -24.99
C LEU A 174 20.75 5.76 -26.21
N ASN A 175 19.43 5.65 -26.42
CA ASN A 175 18.86 5.01 -27.60
C ASN A 175 17.58 5.73 -28.09
N PRO A 176 17.70 6.64 -29.07
CA PRO A 176 16.56 7.39 -29.61
C PRO A 176 15.52 6.53 -30.38
N LYS A 177 15.81 5.25 -30.64
CA LYS A 177 14.89 4.33 -31.32
C LYS A 177 13.88 3.67 -30.37
N LEU A 178 14.06 3.81 -29.06
CA LEU A 178 13.15 3.24 -28.07
C LEU A 178 11.69 3.72 -28.30
N ARG A 179 10.76 2.80 -28.15
CA ARG A 179 9.32 3.11 -28.18
C ARG A 179 8.83 3.34 -26.74
N ILE A 180 8.89 4.59 -26.31
CA ILE A 180 8.53 4.98 -24.95
C ILE A 180 7.03 5.34 -24.89
N SER A 181 6.31 4.73 -23.93
CA SER A 181 4.95 5.08 -23.54
C SER A 181 4.93 5.45 -22.06
N GLU A 182 4.63 6.70 -21.75
CA GLU A 182 4.58 7.19 -20.37
C GLU A 182 3.17 7.67 -20.01
N ASP A 183 2.80 7.50 -18.74
CA ASP A 183 1.54 8.00 -18.19
C ASP A 183 1.65 8.22 -16.67
N ALA A 184 0.84 9.15 -16.16
CA ALA A 184 0.62 9.41 -14.75
C ALA A 184 -0.89 9.61 -14.51
N SER A 185 -1.60 8.53 -14.24
CA SER A 185 -3.06 8.49 -14.18
C SER A 185 -3.58 8.16 -12.79
N GLN A 186 -4.72 8.75 -12.42
CA GLN A 186 -5.48 8.33 -11.23
C GLN A 186 -5.89 6.84 -11.31
N ALA A 187 -6.07 6.30 -12.52
CA ALA A 187 -6.38 4.89 -12.73
C ALA A 187 -5.27 3.94 -12.26
N ASP A 188 -4.02 4.41 -12.26
CA ASP A 188 -2.85 3.62 -11.84
C ASP A 188 -2.47 3.84 -10.37
N MET A 189 -3.12 4.78 -9.67
CA MET A 189 -2.77 5.13 -8.28
C MET A 189 -2.95 3.97 -7.31
N TYR A 190 -3.87 3.04 -7.57
CA TYR A 190 -4.14 1.90 -6.69
C TYR A 190 -2.93 0.99 -6.49
N TYR A 191 -1.98 0.95 -7.47
CA TYR A 191 -0.73 0.21 -7.33
C TYR A 191 0.52 1.11 -7.32
N CYS A 192 0.49 2.28 -7.95
CA CYS A 192 1.62 3.22 -7.94
C CYS A 192 1.78 3.96 -6.61
N CYS A 193 0.68 4.19 -5.91
CA CYS A 193 0.63 4.91 -4.64
C CYS A 193 -0.62 4.53 -3.83
N GLY A 194 -0.90 3.25 -3.67
CA GLY A 194 -2.11 2.74 -3.02
C GLY A 194 -2.46 3.48 -1.71
N SER A 195 -3.74 3.62 -1.41
CA SER A 195 -4.15 4.20 -0.13
C SER A 195 -3.96 3.16 0.98
N ASN A 196 -3.29 3.55 2.06
CA ASN A 196 -3.07 2.73 3.25
C ASN A 196 -3.86 3.26 4.45
N ASN A 197 -5.06 3.79 4.21
CA ASN A 197 -5.86 4.45 5.25
C ASN A 197 -6.23 3.51 6.39
N ASP A 198 -6.54 2.23 6.11
CA ASP A 198 -6.81 1.22 7.13
C ASP A 198 -5.58 0.92 7.99
N ILE A 199 -4.39 0.86 7.39
CA ILE A 199 -3.14 0.73 8.16
C ILE A 199 -2.90 1.97 9.00
N MET A 200 -3.20 3.16 8.47
CA MET A 200 -3.10 4.41 9.24
C MET A 200 -4.02 4.39 10.45
N ASP A 201 -5.23 3.88 10.32
CA ASP A 201 -6.19 3.81 11.44
C ASP A 201 -5.75 2.77 12.48
N ILE A 202 -5.32 1.59 12.06
CA ILE A 202 -4.72 0.59 12.96
C ILE A 202 -3.49 1.15 13.65
N PHE A 203 -2.58 1.78 12.90
CA PHE A 203 -1.36 2.37 13.43
C PHE A 203 -1.67 3.46 14.45
N ARG A 204 -2.59 4.40 14.16
CA ARG A 204 -3.01 5.45 15.09
C ARG A 204 -3.56 4.89 16.40
N ALA A 205 -4.33 3.81 16.33
CA ALA A 205 -4.88 3.16 17.51
C ALA A 205 -3.84 2.46 18.38
N LYS A 206 -2.71 2.01 17.81
CA LYS A 206 -1.72 1.18 18.49
C LYS A 206 -0.33 1.81 18.64
N ARG A 207 -0.11 3.03 18.16
CA ARG A 207 1.23 3.64 18.07
C ARG A 207 1.80 4.14 19.40
N GLN A 208 0.98 4.36 20.43
CA GLN A 208 1.41 5.01 21.67
C GLN A 208 2.66 4.38 22.32
N PRO A 209 2.75 3.04 22.49
CA PRO A 209 3.96 2.43 23.05
C PRO A 209 5.22 2.67 22.20
N MET A 210 5.06 2.73 20.88
CA MET A 210 6.15 3.06 19.96
C MET A 210 6.55 4.53 20.08
N GLU A 211 5.58 5.45 20.15
CA GLU A 211 5.84 6.89 20.33
C GLU A 211 6.57 7.17 21.64
N ASP A 212 6.15 6.54 22.74
CA ASP A 212 6.82 6.65 24.03
C ASP A 212 8.27 6.13 23.94
N TYR A 213 8.47 4.98 23.30
CA TYR A 213 9.80 4.40 23.09
C TYR A 213 10.72 5.37 22.31
N VAL A 214 10.27 5.86 21.16
CA VAL A 214 11.10 6.73 20.30
C VAL A 214 11.34 8.11 20.90
N LEU A 215 10.40 8.64 21.70
CA LEU A 215 10.57 9.92 22.39
C LEU A 215 11.59 9.83 23.54
N ASN A 216 11.71 8.67 24.18
CA ASN A 216 12.70 8.41 25.22
C ASN A 216 14.15 8.31 24.66
N LEU A 217 14.31 8.08 23.35
CA LEU A 217 15.62 8.11 22.70
C LEU A 217 16.16 9.54 22.50
N VAL A 218 15.33 10.57 22.62
CA VAL A 218 15.71 11.97 22.34
C VAL A 218 16.10 12.67 23.63
N ASP A 219 17.41 12.96 23.77
CA ASP A 219 17.96 13.75 24.88
C ASP A 219 18.66 15.02 24.36
N PRO A 220 18.07 16.19 24.49
CA PRO A 220 18.62 17.44 23.96
C PRO A 220 19.76 18.05 24.80
N THR A 221 20.20 17.39 25.87
CA THR A 221 21.16 17.96 26.84
C THR A 221 22.43 18.42 26.15
N ASN A 222 23.05 17.62 25.28
CA ASN A 222 24.28 17.97 24.58
C ASN A 222 24.06 19.04 23.52
N LEU A 223 22.95 18.96 22.78
CA LEU A 223 22.54 19.97 21.80
C LEU A 223 22.37 21.34 22.48
N ASN A 224 21.66 21.39 23.62
CA ASN A 224 21.42 22.62 24.36
C ASN A 224 22.74 23.28 24.80
N LYS A 225 23.72 22.49 25.28
CA LYS A 225 25.06 23.03 25.64
C LYS A 225 25.81 23.65 24.47
N ARG A 226 25.59 23.11 23.25
CA ARG A 226 26.25 23.62 22.04
C ARG A 226 25.60 24.90 21.51
N LEU A 227 24.26 25.01 21.65
CA LEU A 227 23.50 26.11 21.07
C LEU A 227 23.24 27.28 22.01
N PHE A 228 23.17 27.04 23.33
CA PHE A 228 22.75 28.04 24.31
C PHE A 228 23.82 28.30 25.39
N THR A 229 24.01 29.58 25.70
CA THR A 229 24.90 30.05 26.80
C THR A 229 24.23 29.90 28.16
N ASP A 230 22.89 30.01 28.21
CA ASP A 230 22.07 29.88 29.41
C ASP A 230 21.25 28.59 29.34
N GLN A 231 21.62 27.60 30.16
CA GLN A 231 20.97 26.29 30.18
C GLN A 231 19.62 26.31 30.89
N GLN A 232 19.42 27.22 31.85
CA GLN A 232 18.14 27.39 32.53
C GLN A 232 17.12 28.00 31.57
N PHE A 233 17.51 29.04 30.83
CA PHE A 233 16.67 29.59 29.75
C PHE A 233 16.29 28.51 28.71
N ALA A 234 17.26 27.71 28.28
CA ALA A 234 17.02 26.65 27.33
C ALA A 234 15.99 25.61 27.85
N ALA A 235 16.06 25.24 29.13
CA ALA A 235 15.13 24.31 29.77
C ALA A 235 13.71 24.90 29.91
N ASP A 236 13.60 26.19 30.23
CA ASP A 236 12.32 26.85 30.54
C ASP A 236 11.58 27.36 29.30
N SER A 237 12.32 27.72 28.22
CA SER A 237 11.78 28.48 27.08
C SER A 237 11.88 27.79 25.75
N ILE A 238 12.64 26.68 25.62
CA ILE A 238 12.88 25.96 24.37
C ILE A 238 12.35 24.54 24.48
N ASN A 239 11.57 24.11 23.50
CA ASN A 239 11.26 22.69 23.39
C ASN A 239 12.47 21.93 22.79
N GLY A 240 13.44 21.61 23.66
CA GLY A 240 14.73 21.04 23.25
C GLY A 240 14.60 19.72 22.48
N LYS A 241 13.65 18.84 22.85
CA LYS A 241 13.42 17.59 22.12
C LYS A 241 12.92 17.85 20.70
N GLN A 242 11.94 18.75 20.54
CA GLN A 242 11.42 19.09 19.20
C GLN A 242 12.49 19.79 18.36
N LEU A 243 13.23 20.73 18.95
CA LEU A 243 14.35 21.40 18.27
C LEU A 243 15.39 20.39 17.78
N MET A 244 15.74 19.39 18.59
CA MET A 244 16.69 18.33 18.23
C MET A 244 16.17 17.48 17.05
N ILE A 245 14.89 17.15 17.05
CA ILE A 245 14.23 16.41 15.98
C ILE A 245 14.21 17.21 14.67
N ASP A 246 13.80 18.49 14.74
CA ASP A 246 13.70 19.35 13.55
C ASP A 246 15.08 19.63 12.93
N LEU A 247 16.09 19.88 13.77
CA LEU A 247 17.48 20.04 13.32
C LEU A 247 18.02 18.75 12.68
N TRP A 248 17.66 17.59 13.22
CA TRP A 248 18.03 16.30 12.64
C TRP A 248 17.37 16.06 11.28
N ASP A 249 16.09 16.38 11.14
CA ASP A 249 15.36 16.25 9.89
C ASP A 249 15.97 17.16 8.80
N ILE A 250 16.32 18.41 9.15
CA ILE A 250 17.00 19.34 8.25
C ILE A 250 18.40 18.80 7.91
N THR A 251 19.20 18.38 8.89
CA THR A 251 20.54 17.80 8.69
C THR A 251 20.49 16.64 7.72
N SER A 252 19.55 15.72 7.93
CA SER A 252 19.34 14.57 7.08
C SER A 252 18.95 14.98 5.66
N ASN A 253 18.09 15.99 5.52
CA ASN A 253 17.60 16.46 4.21
C ASN A 253 18.64 17.27 3.43
N GLN A 254 19.67 17.85 4.06
CA GLN A 254 20.75 18.56 3.34
C GLN A 254 21.45 17.66 2.32
N GLN A 255 21.46 16.35 2.50
CA GLN A 255 21.94 15.40 1.50
C GLN A 255 21.15 15.42 0.20
N SER A 256 19.94 15.94 0.22
CA SER A 256 19.09 16.08 -0.98
C SER A 256 19.52 17.24 -1.88
N HIS A 257 20.47 18.05 -1.45
CA HIS A 257 20.93 19.25 -2.16
C HIS A 257 22.42 19.19 -2.49
N TYR A 258 22.85 20.00 -3.44
CA TYR A 258 24.26 20.28 -3.69
C TYR A 258 24.67 21.45 -2.78
N THR A 259 25.06 21.15 -1.54
CA THR A 259 25.40 22.13 -0.51
C THR A 259 26.45 21.58 0.45
N ASP A 260 27.30 22.46 0.95
CA ASP A 260 28.28 22.15 2.02
C ASP A 260 27.70 22.40 3.42
N VAL A 261 26.47 22.91 3.53
CA VAL A 261 25.84 23.18 4.83
C VAL A 261 25.45 21.85 5.46
N GLN A 262 26.06 21.58 6.63
CA GLN A 262 25.83 20.38 7.41
C GLN A 262 25.75 20.73 8.90
N PHE A 263 24.97 19.98 9.67
CA PHE A 263 24.82 20.18 11.10
C PHE A 263 25.16 18.93 11.93
N TYR A 264 25.85 17.94 11.36
CA TYR A 264 26.24 16.72 12.08
C TYR A 264 27.12 17.00 13.30
N ASP A 265 27.88 18.10 13.29
CA ASP A 265 28.69 18.57 14.42
C ASP A 265 27.88 18.95 15.67
N LEU A 266 26.58 19.14 15.54
CA LEU A 266 25.65 19.39 16.65
C LEU A 266 25.32 18.13 17.46
N PHE A 267 25.58 16.95 16.93
CA PHE A 267 25.20 15.67 17.50
C PHE A 267 26.44 14.82 17.81
N ASP A 268 26.47 14.18 18.96
CA ASP A 268 27.48 13.16 19.20
C ASP A 268 27.08 11.81 18.61
N ALA A 269 27.96 10.81 18.69
CA ALA A 269 27.71 9.49 18.10
C ALA A 269 26.47 8.80 18.70
N GLN A 270 26.20 9.02 19.99
CA GLN A 270 25.02 8.46 20.66
C GLN A 270 23.74 9.18 20.22
N ASP A 271 23.79 10.50 20.07
CA ASP A 271 22.69 11.30 19.53
C ASP A 271 22.32 10.83 18.12
N VAL A 272 23.33 10.68 17.23
CA VAL A 272 23.15 10.18 15.86
C VAL A 272 22.49 8.79 15.86
N MET A 273 22.98 7.87 16.68
CA MET A 273 22.42 6.52 16.81
C MET A 273 20.96 6.56 17.30
N ASN A 274 20.66 7.36 18.31
CA ASN A 274 19.31 7.45 18.89
C ASN A 274 18.32 8.12 17.94
N LEU A 275 18.71 9.18 17.24
CA LEU A 275 17.88 9.88 16.27
C LEU A 275 17.60 8.98 15.05
N TRP A 276 18.59 8.23 14.57
CA TRP A 276 18.36 7.22 13.55
C TRP A 276 17.43 6.10 14.06
N ARG A 277 17.66 5.53 15.25
CA ARG A 277 16.78 4.48 15.84
C ARG A 277 15.34 4.96 15.94
N ARG A 278 15.10 6.22 16.30
CA ARG A 278 13.77 6.85 16.32
C ARG A 278 13.08 6.70 14.96
N VAL A 279 13.75 7.10 13.87
CA VAL A 279 13.18 7.06 12.50
C VAL A 279 13.06 5.62 12.01
N ASN A 280 14.06 4.77 12.28
CA ASN A 280 14.05 3.37 11.90
C ASN A 280 12.88 2.62 12.54
N THR A 281 12.64 2.83 13.83
CA THR A 281 11.54 2.21 14.59
C THR A 281 10.18 2.66 14.07
N TRP A 282 10.01 3.96 13.77
CA TRP A 282 8.77 4.48 13.22
C TRP A 282 8.42 3.82 11.87
N TRP A 283 9.40 3.74 10.96
CA TRP A 283 9.18 3.13 9.65
C TRP A 283 8.89 1.63 9.74
N TYR A 284 9.58 0.91 10.63
CA TYR A 284 9.29 -0.50 10.88
C TYR A 284 7.87 -0.69 11.42
N ALA A 285 7.51 0.06 12.45
CA ALA A 285 6.20 -0.04 13.09
C ALA A 285 5.03 0.25 12.11
N TYR A 286 5.25 1.20 11.20
CA TYR A 286 4.24 1.66 10.23
C TYR A 286 4.17 0.81 8.96
N SER A 287 5.30 0.33 8.43
CA SER A 287 5.39 -0.21 7.06
C SER A 287 5.82 -1.67 6.95
N ALA A 288 6.34 -2.27 8.03
CA ALA A 288 6.82 -3.65 8.05
C ALA A 288 5.87 -4.61 8.78
N TYR A 289 6.29 -5.85 8.98
CA TYR A 289 5.53 -6.86 9.73
C TYR A 289 5.62 -6.62 11.25
N SER A 290 5.00 -5.56 11.73
CA SER A 290 4.95 -5.15 13.13
C SER A 290 3.57 -5.37 13.75
N SER A 291 3.52 -5.68 15.04
CA SER A 291 2.29 -5.74 15.83
C SER A 291 1.54 -4.40 15.87
N THR A 292 2.26 -3.27 15.74
CA THR A 292 1.66 -1.93 15.67
C THR A 292 0.76 -1.75 14.43
N SER A 293 1.08 -2.39 13.31
CA SER A 293 0.28 -2.40 12.08
C SER A 293 -0.56 -3.68 11.92
N ASN A 294 -0.71 -4.49 12.97
CA ASN A 294 -1.30 -5.83 12.92
C ASN A 294 -0.67 -6.72 11.84
N TYR A 295 0.62 -6.56 11.57
CA TYR A 295 1.36 -7.30 10.54
C TYR A 295 0.82 -7.12 9.11
N ARG A 296 -0.02 -6.10 8.88
CA ARG A 296 -0.75 -5.93 7.62
C ARG A 296 -0.13 -4.92 6.66
N ALA A 297 0.80 -4.09 7.13
CA ALA A 297 1.36 -3.01 6.32
C ALA A 297 1.96 -3.47 4.98
N PRO A 298 2.77 -4.57 4.92
CA PRO A 298 3.28 -5.06 3.64
C PRO A 298 2.20 -5.53 2.66
N LEU A 299 1.04 -6.00 3.16
CA LEU A 299 -0.06 -6.53 2.34
C LEU A 299 -0.71 -5.46 1.47
N HIS A 300 -0.59 -4.17 1.85
CA HIS A 300 -1.05 -3.06 1.03
C HIS A 300 -0.38 -2.98 -0.34
N GLN A 301 0.79 -3.62 -0.48
CA GLN A 301 1.47 -3.68 -1.77
C GLN A 301 1.15 -4.94 -2.58
N ALA A 302 0.14 -5.71 -2.15
CA ALA A 302 -0.38 -6.84 -2.92
C ALA A 302 -0.81 -6.43 -4.36
N PRO A 303 -1.50 -5.27 -4.59
CA PRO A 303 -1.80 -4.80 -5.94
C PRO A 303 -0.54 -4.54 -6.78
N LEU A 304 0.50 -3.95 -6.18
CA LEU A 304 1.74 -3.67 -6.89
C LEU A 304 2.50 -4.98 -7.19
N LEU A 305 2.58 -5.92 -6.25
CA LEU A 305 3.14 -7.24 -6.49
C LEU A 305 2.36 -8.01 -7.58
N GLN A 306 1.03 -7.93 -7.58
CA GLN A 306 0.18 -8.50 -8.64
C GLN A 306 0.49 -7.89 -10.00
N GLN A 307 0.73 -6.56 -10.08
CA GLN A 307 1.17 -5.89 -11.30
C GLN A 307 2.55 -6.36 -11.76
N PHE A 308 3.49 -6.61 -10.84
CA PHE A 308 4.78 -7.21 -11.18
C PHE A 308 4.60 -8.60 -11.82
N LEU A 309 3.78 -9.46 -11.23
CA LEU A 309 3.49 -10.80 -11.76
C LEU A 309 2.81 -10.74 -13.14
N THR A 310 1.77 -9.91 -13.28
CA THR A 310 0.99 -9.81 -14.52
C THR A 310 1.83 -9.28 -15.68
N THR A 311 2.63 -8.23 -15.44
CA THR A 311 3.48 -7.66 -16.49
C THR A 311 4.67 -8.55 -16.82
N ALA A 312 5.21 -9.29 -15.85
CA ALA A 312 6.23 -10.32 -16.08
C ALA A 312 5.69 -11.46 -16.95
N ASP A 313 4.52 -12.01 -16.61
CA ASP A 313 3.88 -13.08 -17.42
C ASP A 313 3.65 -12.62 -18.86
N ALA A 314 3.15 -11.40 -19.06
CA ALA A 314 2.94 -10.83 -20.38
C ALA A 314 4.26 -10.64 -21.16
N ALA A 315 5.33 -10.23 -20.45
CA ALA A 315 6.65 -10.07 -21.06
C ALA A 315 7.27 -11.42 -21.44
N VAL A 316 7.18 -12.41 -20.56
CA VAL A 316 7.65 -13.79 -20.82
C VAL A 316 6.92 -14.40 -22.00
N ALA A 317 5.59 -14.24 -22.09
CA ALA A 317 4.80 -14.74 -23.22
C ALA A 317 5.19 -14.10 -24.57
N LYS A 318 5.56 -12.80 -24.57
CA LYS A 318 6.03 -12.10 -25.78
C LYS A 318 7.47 -12.47 -26.16
N GLY A 319 8.32 -12.65 -25.15
CA GLY A 319 9.73 -13.02 -25.32
C GLY A 319 10.59 -12.03 -26.13
N VAL A 320 10.23 -10.74 -26.16
CA VAL A 320 10.96 -9.69 -26.89
C VAL A 320 11.52 -8.64 -25.92
N PRO A 321 12.61 -7.91 -26.30
CA PRO A 321 13.17 -6.86 -25.48
C PRO A 321 12.15 -5.79 -25.09
N GLN A 322 11.98 -5.55 -23.77
CA GLN A 322 11.06 -4.54 -23.25
C GLN A 322 11.35 -4.21 -21.78
N ALA A 323 10.90 -3.04 -21.32
CA ALA A 323 10.94 -2.65 -19.91
C ALA A 323 9.58 -2.10 -19.43
N THR A 324 9.24 -2.42 -18.19
CA THR A 324 8.10 -1.83 -17.46
C THR A 324 8.64 -1.11 -16.25
N LEU A 325 8.55 0.22 -16.27
CA LEU A 325 9.09 1.09 -15.23
C LEU A 325 7.96 1.75 -14.46
N ARG A 326 8.06 1.79 -13.12
CA ARG A 326 7.08 2.45 -12.25
C ARG A 326 7.79 3.39 -11.29
N PHE A 327 7.16 4.54 -11.03
CA PHE A 327 7.74 5.59 -10.19
C PHE A 327 6.71 6.04 -9.13
N GLY A 328 7.12 6.01 -7.87
CA GLY A 328 6.24 6.33 -6.75
C GLY A 328 7.00 6.72 -5.49
N HIS A 329 6.67 6.10 -4.38
CA HIS A 329 7.05 6.56 -3.04
C HIS A 329 7.71 5.46 -2.21
N GLU A 330 8.44 5.91 -1.16
CA GLU A 330 8.96 5.03 -0.10
C GLU A 330 7.87 4.25 0.62
N SER A 331 6.70 4.86 0.79
CA SER A 331 5.51 4.24 1.42
C SER A 331 4.93 3.06 0.62
N CYS A 332 5.37 2.88 -0.63
CA CYS A 332 5.07 1.69 -1.43
C CYS A 332 6.28 0.77 -1.54
N LEU A 333 7.47 1.32 -1.82
CA LEU A 333 8.66 0.50 -2.04
C LEU A 333 9.06 -0.29 -0.80
N LEU A 334 9.06 0.36 0.38
CA LEU A 334 9.43 -0.30 1.64
C LEU A 334 8.50 -1.47 1.97
N PRO A 335 7.16 -1.28 2.06
CA PRO A 335 6.29 -2.42 2.31
C PRO A 335 6.27 -3.45 1.18
N LEU A 336 6.57 -3.07 -0.08
CA LEU A 336 6.77 -4.03 -1.17
C LEU A 336 8.02 -4.89 -0.95
N ALA A 337 9.15 -4.29 -0.54
CA ALA A 337 10.37 -5.02 -0.19
C ALA A 337 10.11 -6.00 0.97
N CYS A 338 9.33 -5.58 1.98
CA CYS A 338 8.89 -6.44 3.08
C CYS A 338 7.97 -7.57 2.57
N LEU A 339 7.00 -7.27 1.70
CA LEU A 339 6.08 -8.26 1.13
C LEU A 339 6.81 -9.31 0.27
N MET A 340 7.79 -8.86 -0.50
CA MET A 340 8.67 -9.74 -1.28
C MET A 340 9.71 -10.45 -0.43
N GLU A 341 9.89 -10.07 0.86
CA GLU A 341 10.89 -10.61 1.78
C GLU A 341 12.31 -10.52 1.21
N LEU A 342 12.61 -9.35 0.57
CA LEU A 342 13.92 -9.11 -0.04
C LEU A 342 14.99 -9.01 1.05
N ASN A 343 16.02 -9.83 0.96
CA ASN A 343 17.05 -9.93 2.01
C ASN A 343 16.37 -10.10 3.39
N ASP A 344 16.69 -9.23 4.35
CA ASP A 344 16.09 -9.22 5.69
C ASP A 344 14.92 -8.23 5.85
N ALA A 345 14.43 -7.61 4.75
CA ALA A 345 13.36 -6.61 4.82
C ALA A 345 12.05 -7.19 5.39
N GLY A 346 11.80 -8.50 5.19
CA GLY A 346 10.63 -9.22 5.70
C GLY A 346 10.69 -9.61 7.18
N ALA A 347 11.65 -9.09 7.96
CA ALA A 347 11.79 -9.43 9.38
C ALA A 347 10.47 -9.23 10.13
N TYR A 348 10.00 -10.29 10.82
CA TYR A 348 8.67 -10.35 11.41
C TYR A 348 8.72 -10.11 12.91
N ASP A 349 7.87 -9.23 13.43
CA ASP A 349 7.63 -8.93 14.86
C ASP A 349 8.91 -8.71 15.69
N VAL A 350 9.81 -7.89 15.16
CA VAL A 350 11.09 -7.61 15.84
C VAL A 350 10.86 -6.61 16.98
N PRO A 351 11.25 -6.94 18.24
CA PRO A 351 11.16 -6.00 19.35
C PRO A 351 11.99 -4.73 19.10
N PHE A 352 11.48 -3.57 19.49
CA PHE A 352 12.11 -2.27 19.22
C PHE A 352 13.54 -2.15 19.77
N ASP A 353 13.83 -2.76 20.92
CA ASP A 353 15.18 -2.75 21.52
C ASP A 353 16.22 -3.47 20.67
N SER A 354 15.85 -4.54 19.98
CA SER A 354 16.73 -5.33 19.10
C SER A 354 16.65 -4.93 17.64
N LEU A 355 15.71 -4.07 17.26
CA LEU A 355 15.38 -3.73 15.88
C LEU A 355 16.58 -3.20 15.10
N ALA A 356 17.37 -2.32 15.72
CA ALA A 356 18.53 -1.69 15.09
C ALA A 356 19.51 -2.71 14.47
N ASN A 357 19.66 -3.90 15.07
CA ASN A 357 20.58 -4.95 14.62
C ASN A 357 19.94 -5.94 13.63
N ARG A 358 18.61 -5.90 13.47
CA ARG A 358 17.88 -6.86 12.66
C ARG A 358 17.28 -6.25 11.41
N TRP A 359 17.01 -4.95 11.41
CA TRP A 359 16.35 -4.27 10.33
C TRP A 359 16.82 -2.81 10.25
N GLN A 360 17.35 -2.41 9.08
CA GLN A 360 17.94 -1.10 8.86
C GLN A 360 17.34 -0.45 7.61
N ASN A 361 16.58 0.61 7.82
CA ASN A 361 15.84 1.32 6.79
C ASN A 361 16.71 1.94 5.69
N TYR A 362 17.90 2.47 6.04
CA TYR A 362 18.84 3.08 5.07
C TYR A 362 19.38 2.07 4.04
N LYS A 363 19.37 0.77 4.34
CA LYS A 363 19.76 -0.30 3.40
C LYS A 363 18.63 -0.63 2.42
N ILE A 364 17.36 -0.35 2.80
CA ILE A 364 16.18 -0.73 2.03
C ILE A 364 15.74 0.40 1.11
N PHE A 365 15.53 1.61 1.66
CA PHE A 365 14.86 2.68 0.92
C PHE A 365 15.50 4.08 1.05
N PRO A 366 16.78 4.25 0.63
CA PRO A 366 17.35 5.59 0.45
C PRO A 366 16.53 6.42 -0.56
N MET A 367 16.86 7.70 -0.74
CA MET A 367 16.30 8.50 -1.84
C MET A 367 16.60 7.83 -3.20
N GLY A 368 15.63 7.82 -4.12
CA GLY A 368 15.78 7.18 -5.42
C GLY A 368 15.84 5.64 -5.38
N CYS A 369 15.59 5.03 -4.22
CA CYS A 369 15.62 3.56 -4.09
C CYS A 369 14.74 2.87 -5.12
N ASN A 370 15.13 1.66 -5.53
CA ASN A 370 14.40 0.91 -6.54
C ASN A 370 14.51 -0.60 -6.36
N ILE A 371 13.50 -1.30 -6.87
CA ILE A 371 13.47 -2.76 -7.03
C ILE A 371 13.41 -3.04 -8.53
N GLN A 372 14.25 -3.94 -9.00
CA GLN A 372 14.29 -4.38 -10.40
C GLN A 372 14.22 -5.91 -10.45
N TRP A 373 13.26 -6.46 -11.17
CA TRP A 373 13.23 -7.85 -11.59
C TRP A 373 13.75 -7.92 -13.01
N VAL A 374 14.88 -8.58 -13.22
CA VAL A 374 15.54 -8.72 -14.52
C VAL A 374 15.39 -10.15 -15.02
N PHE A 375 14.78 -10.31 -16.17
CA PHE A 375 14.41 -11.60 -16.76
C PHE A 375 15.33 -11.98 -17.90
N TYR A 376 15.74 -13.24 -17.94
CA TYR A 376 16.64 -13.79 -18.91
C TYR A 376 16.01 -15.01 -19.58
N LYS A 377 16.29 -15.17 -20.89
CA LYS A 377 15.90 -16.33 -21.68
C LYS A 377 17.09 -16.90 -22.43
N LYS A 378 16.99 -18.17 -22.80
CA LYS A 378 17.96 -18.88 -23.61
C LYS A 378 17.30 -19.41 -24.87
N PRO A 379 17.88 -19.21 -26.09
CA PRO A 379 17.34 -19.77 -27.32
C PRO A 379 17.16 -21.30 -27.22
N GLY A 380 15.99 -21.79 -27.63
CA GLY A 380 15.67 -23.22 -27.62
C GLY A 380 15.33 -23.80 -26.24
N SER A 381 15.11 -22.93 -25.21
CA SER A 381 14.63 -23.33 -23.88
C SER A 381 13.37 -22.58 -23.53
N ASP A 382 12.40 -23.28 -22.95
CA ASP A 382 11.20 -22.66 -22.36
C ASP A 382 11.45 -22.13 -20.96
N ASP A 383 12.62 -22.45 -20.37
CA ASP A 383 13.00 -21.97 -19.06
C ASP A 383 13.39 -20.49 -19.09
N VAL A 384 12.73 -19.72 -18.25
CA VAL A 384 13.02 -18.31 -18.02
C VAL A 384 13.55 -18.17 -16.60
N ILE A 385 14.71 -17.55 -16.48
CA ILE A 385 15.29 -17.24 -15.15
C ILE A 385 15.24 -15.73 -14.91
N MET A 386 15.30 -15.35 -13.64
CA MET A 386 15.34 -13.95 -13.25
C MET A 386 16.30 -13.73 -12.07
N LYS A 387 16.73 -12.50 -11.89
CA LYS A 387 17.32 -12.02 -10.64
C LYS A 387 16.59 -10.79 -10.15
N VAL A 388 16.69 -10.53 -8.86
CA VAL A 388 16.15 -9.31 -8.24
C VAL A 388 17.27 -8.41 -7.79
N LEU A 389 17.11 -7.11 -8.03
CA LEU A 389 17.99 -6.07 -7.52
C LEU A 389 17.21 -5.17 -6.56
N LEU A 390 17.82 -4.87 -5.42
CA LEU A 390 17.39 -3.80 -4.51
C LEU A 390 18.47 -2.71 -4.53
N ASN A 391 18.09 -1.51 -4.93
CA ASN A 391 19.04 -0.40 -5.09
C ASN A 391 20.24 -0.78 -5.99
N GLU A 392 19.99 -1.45 -7.12
CA GLU A 392 20.97 -1.92 -8.11
C GLU A 392 21.98 -2.97 -7.57
N ALA A 393 21.85 -3.41 -6.32
CA ALA A 393 22.59 -4.54 -5.77
C ALA A 393 21.75 -5.82 -5.84
N GLU A 394 22.40 -6.97 -6.09
CA GLU A 394 21.71 -8.26 -6.08
C GLU A 394 21.08 -8.54 -4.70
N ALA A 395 19.80 -8.88 -4.71
CA ALA A 395 19.04 -9.21 -3.51
C ALA A 395 18.58 -10.67 -3.55
N THR A 396 18.32 -11.23 -2.37
CA THR A 396 17.82 -12.60 -2.21
C THR A 396 16.30 -12.61 -2.07
N LEU A 397 15.69 -13.68 -2.61
CA LEU A 397 14.30 -14.04 -2.40
C LEU A 397 14.19 -15.18 -1.37
N PRO A 398 13.07 -15.32 -0.64
CA PRO A 398 12.83 -16.42 0.29
C PRO A 398 12.47 -17.73 -0.44
N ILE A 399 13.17 -18.00 -1.54
CA ILE A 399 12.91 -19.10 -2.47
C ILE A 399 14.23 -19.85 -2.67
N GLU A 400 14.21 -21.15 -2.55
CA GLU A 400 15.39 -21.97 -2.88
C GLU A 400 15.65 -21.92 -4.40
N SER A 401 16.93 -21.90 -4.75
CA SER A 401 17.39 -21.93 -6.14
C SER A 401 18.74 -22.60 -6.23
N ASP A 402 18.92 -23.43 -7.23
CA ASP A 402 20.17 -24.11 -7.60
C ASP A 402 21.10 -23.21 -8.43
N ILE A 403 20.63 -22.02 -8.85
CA ILE A 403 21.35 -21.07 -9.71
C ILE A 403 21.52 -19.68 -9.07
N LYS A 404 21.50 -19.54 -7.72
CA LYS A 404 21.66 -18.24 -7.04
C LYS A 404 22.82 -17.44 -7.61
N PRO A 405 22.67 -16.10 -7.80
CA PRO A 405 21.57 -15.20 -7.43
C PRO A 405 20.40 -15.19 -8.43
N TYR A 406 20.31 -16.14 -9.33
CA TYR A 406 19.22 -16.34 -10.26
C TYR A 406 18.17 -17.27 -9.67
N TYR A 407 16.95 -17.16 -10.17
CA TYR A 407 15.78 -17.96 -9.78
C TYR A 407 15.00 -18.36 -11.01
N HIS A 408 14.46 -19.58 -11.06
CA HIS A 408 13.52 -19.99 -12.09
C HIS A 408 12.23 -19.20 -11.96
N TRP A 409 11.79 -18.55 -13.04
CA TRP A 409 10.56 -17.75 -13.01
C TRP A 409 9.33 -18.54 -12.57
N ALA A 410 9.25 -19.81 -12.96
CA ALA A 410 8.16 -20.70 -12.56
C ALA A 410 8.01 -20.79 -11.03
N ASP A 411 9.12 -20.87 -10.29
CA ASP A 411 9.13 -20.99 -8.83
C ASP A 411 8.81 -19.65 -8.16
N VAL A 412 9.38 -18.56 -8.65
CA VAL A 412 9.09 -17.18 -8.18
C VAL A 412 7.62 -16.85 -8.38
N ARG A 413 7.10 -17.14 -9.58
CA ARG A 413 5.70 -16.94 -9.94
C ARG A 413 4.76 -17.75 -9.04
N LYS A 414 5.07 -19.03 -8.83
CA LYS A 414 4.31 -19.93 -7.95
C LYS A 414 4.28 -19.42 -6.52
N TYR A 415 5.44 -19.07 -5.97
CA TYR A 415 5.58 -18.59 -4.59
C TYR A 415 4.73 -17.34 -4.34
N TYR A 416 4.89 -16.30 -5.17
CA TYR A 416 4.16 -15.05 -4.93
C TYR A 416 2.68 -15.13 -5.28
N ARG A 417 2.28 -15.97 -6.24
CA ARG A 417 0.85 -16.23 -6.46
C ARG A 417 0.22 -16.93 -5.26
N GLN A 418 0.84 -17.98 -4.74
CA GLN A 418 0.36 -18.66 -3.53
C GLN A 418 0.32 -17.71 -2.33
N LYS A 419 1.32 -16.83 -2.19
CA LYS A 419 1.34 -15.81 -1.15
C LYS A 419 0.15 -14.85 -1.29
N LEU A 420 -0.10 -14.32 -2.46
CA LEU A 420 -1.25 -13.45 -2.73
C LEU A 420 -2.58 -14.20 -2.55
N GLU A 421 -2.68 -15.44 -2.99
CA GLU A 421 -3.85 -16.31 -2.78
C GLU A 421 -4.09 -16.61 -1.29
N SER A 422 -3.06 -16.83 -0.49
CA SER A 422 -3.21 -17.02 0.96
C SER A 422 -3.72 -15.76 1.66
N PHE A 423 -3.40 -14.58 1.16
CA PHE A 423 -4.00 -13.32 1.62
C PHE A 423 -5.45 -13.18 1.17
N ALA A 424 -5.78 -13.68 -0.02
CA ALA A 424 -7.14 -13.76 -0.52
C ALA A 424 -7.98 -14.83 0.19
N GLN A 425 -7.35 -15.87 0.76
CA GLN A 425 -8.01 -16.92 1.55
C GLN A 425 -8.31 -16.52 3.02
N ASN A 426 -7.75 -15.42 3.53
CA ASN A 426 -8.32 -14.65 4.62
C ASN A 426 -9.55 -13.86 4.15
N GLN A 427 -10.27 -14.40 3.13
CA GLN A 427 -11.43 -13.81 2.52
C GLN A 427 -12.65 -13.90 3.43
N PRO A 428 -13.63 -13.05 3.17
CA PRO A 428 -14.88 -13.07 3.91
C PRO A 428 -15.47 -14.48 3.87
N GLU A 429 -16.05 -14.86 4.98
CA GLU A 429 -16.79 -16.09 5.12
C GLU A 429 -17.79 -16.24 3.98
N SER A 430 -17.84 -17.41 3.32
CA SER A 430 -18.66 -17.63 2.13
C SER A 430 -19.58 -18.82 2.32
N ASP A 431 -20.79 -18.73 1.80
CA ASP A 431 -21.76 -19.81 1.74
C ASP A 431 -22.04 -20.19 0.29
N ILE A 432 -22.26 -21.48 0.06
CA ILE A 432 -22.52 -22.02 -1.26
C ILE A 432 -23.96 -22.51 -1.34
N PHE A 433 -24.66 -22.08 -2.38
CA PHE A 433 -26.00 -22.57 -2.76
C PHE A 433 -25.92 -23.21 -4.13
N THR A 434 -26.73 -24.23 -4.36
CA THR A 434 -26.81 -24.90 -5.67
C THR A 434 -28.23 -24.72 -6.19
N THR A 435 -28.38 -24.29 -7.44
CA THR A 435 -29.67 -24.18 -8.11
C THR A 435 -30.18 -25.56 -8.55
N GLY A 436 -31.46 -25.67 -8.90
CA GLY A 436 -32.04 -26.89 -9.43
C GLY A 436 -31.39 -27.39 -10.74
N SER A 437 -30.79 -26.48 -11.52
CA SER A 437 -29.99 -26.82 -12.71
C SER A 437 -28.55 -27.24 -12.40
N GLY A 438 -28.12 -27.17 -11.14
CA GLY A 438 -26.77 -27.52 -10.69
C GLY A 438 -25.78 -26.38 -10.72
N LYS A 439 -26.17 -25.11 -10.99
CA LYS A 439 -25.27 -23.95 -10.91
C LYS A 439 -24.85 -23.72 -9.46
N LYS A 440 -23.57 -23.51 -9.25
CA LYS A 440 -22.99 -23.16 -7.95
C LYS A 440 -23.03 -21.62 -7.77
N VAL A 441 -23.70 -21.18 -6.71
CA VAL A 441 -23.79 -19.76 -6.32
C VAL A 441 -23.06 -19.58 -4.99
N THR A 442 -21.92 -18.89 -5.00
CA THR A 442 -21.11 -18.60 -3.83
C THR A 442 -21.38 -17.16 -3.37
N ILE A 443 -21.86 -16.99 -2.15
CA ILE A 443 -22.11 -15.68 -1.56
C ILE A 443 -21.02 -15.41 -0.53
N SER A 444 -20.21 -14.39 -0.77
CA SER A 444 -19.14 -13.94 0.11
C SER A 444 -19.58 -12.71 0.90
N HIS A 445 -19.47 -12.81 2.23
CA HIS A 445 -19.92 -11.81 3.19
C HIS A 445 -18.78 -10.83 3.49
N ILE A 446 -18.66 -9.73 2.71
CA ILE A 446 -17.48 -8.86 2.77
C ILE A 446 -17.49 -8.03 4.05
N LYS A 447 -18.53 -7.22 4.24
CA LYS A 447 -18.77 -6.40 5.45
C LYS A 447 -20.10 -5.66 5.34
N HIS A 448 -20.68 -5.29 6.46
CA HIS A 448 -21.82 -4.36 6.55
C HIS A 448 -22.91 -4.68 5.52
N GLY A 449 -23.14 -3.78 4.55
CA GLY A 449 -24.05 -3.99 3.41
C GLY A 449 -23.39 -4.62 2.17
N THR A 450 -22.07 -4.88 2.22
CA THR A 450 -21.28 -5.28 1.05
C THR A 450 -21.20 -6.79 0.89
N LEU A 451 -21.62 -7.28 -0.27
CA LEU A 451 -21.58 -8.70 -0.63
C LEU A 451 -20.90 -8.90 -1.99
N MET A 452 -20.34 -10.08 -2.22
CA MET A 452 -19.95 -10.56 -3.54
C MET A 452 -20.65 -11.90 -3.82
N ILE A 453 -21.23 -12.04 -4.98
CA ILE A 453 -21.92 -13.25 -5.42
C ILE A 453 -21.24 -13.75 -6.70
N ASP A 454 -20.67 -14.93 -6.65
CA ASP A 454 -20.08 -15.61 -7.80
C ASP A 454 -21.00 -16.75 -8.27
N ILE A 455 -21.21 -16.83 -9.57
CA ILE A 455 -22.05 -17.83 -10.21
C ILE A 455 -21.19 -18.66 -11.16
N ASP A 456 -20.83 -19.87 -10.77
CA ASP A 456 -20.02 -20.84 -11.52
C ASP A 456 -18.64 -20.31 -11.98
N GLY A 457 -18.11 -19.25 -11.37
CA GLY A 457 -16.92 -18.55 -11.85
C GLY A 457 -17.11 -17.83 -13.19
N LYS A 458 -18.38 -17.65 -13.63
CA LYS A 458 -18.72 -17.06 -14.94
C LYS A 458 -19.33 -15.66 -14.83
N CYS A 459 -19.97 -15.35 -13.70
CA CYS A 459 -20.56 -14.05 -13.45
C CYS A 459 -20.30 -13.64 -12.00
N THR A 460 -19.70 -12.46 -11.81
CA THR A 460 -19.46 -11.88 -10.50
C THR A 460 -20.32 -10.65 -10.29
N ILE A 461 -21.09 -10.66 -9.20
CA ILE A 461 -21.92 -9.53 -8.76
C ILE A 461 -21.29 -8.95 -7.49
N HIS A 462 -21.07 -7.63 -7.45
CA HIS A 462 -20.79 -6.93 -6.20
C HIS A 462 -21.98 -6.05 -5.80
N VAL A 463 -22.33 -6.10 -4.52
CA VAL A 463 -23.41 -5.30 -3.94
C VAL A 463 -22.80 -4.29 -2.97
N ASP A 464 -23.18 -3.03 -3.13
CA ASP A 464 -22.76 -1.91 -2.29
C ASP A 464 -21.25 -1.93 -1.96
N PRO A 465 -20.35 -1.94 -2.96
CA PRO A 465 -18.93 -2.01 -2.73
C PRO A 465 -18.40 -0.69 -2.16
N VAL A 466 -17.84 -0.75 -0.95
CA VAL A 466 -17.28 0.40 -0.24
C VAL A 466 -15.87 0.08 0.22
N ALA A 467 -14.89 0.91 -0.20
CA ALA A 467 -13.49 0.69 0.13
C ALA A 467 -13.16 1.15 1.56
N LYS A 468 -13.68 2.31 1.99
CA LYS A 468 -13.23 3.00 3.20
C LYS A 468 -14.18 2.88 4.40
N ALA A 469 -15.49 3.00 4.18
CA ALA A 469 -16.45 3.01 5.26
C ALA A 469 -16.55 1.66 5.99
N VAL A 470 -16.91 1.71 7.26
CA VAL A 470 -17.10 0.60 8.20
C VAL A 470 -15.76 -0.12 8.52
N ARG A 471 -15.18 -0.82 7.58
CA ARG A 471 -13.79 -1.29 7.64
C ARG A 471 -13.19 -1.29 6.24
N PRO A 472 -11.91 -0.93 6.11
CA PRO A 472 -11.25 -0.87 4.82
C PRO A 472 -11.25 -2.22 4.10
N THR A 473 -11.50 -2.17 2.77
CA THR A 473 -11.51 -3.33 1.89
C THR A 473 -10.67 -3.05 0.66
N GLU A 474 -9.74 -3.97 0.36
CA GLU A 474 -8.84 -3.85 -0.78
C GLU A 474 -9.43 -4.61 -1.98
N TYR A 475 -10.15 -3.88 -2.83
CA TYR A 475 -10.86 -4.47 -3.97
C TYR A 475 -9.95 -4.95 -5.11
N SER A 476 -8.66 -4.63 -5.10
CA SER A 476 -7.72 -5.19 -6.07
C SER A 476 -7.52 -6.71 -5.90
N LEU A 477 -7.88 -7.24 -4.74
CA LEU A 477 -7.83 -8.67 -4.43
C LEU A 477 -9.11 -9.41 -4.84
N TYR A 478 -10.14 -8.69 -5.30
CA TYR A 478 -11.42 -9.26 -5.73
C TYR A 478 -11.52 -9.29 -7.25
N PRO A 479 -12.26 -10.26 -7.81
CA PRO A 479 -12.54 -10.28 -9.24
C PRO A 479 -13.29 -9.02 -9.67
N LYS A 480 -13.10 -8.60 -10.92
CA LYS A 480 -13.89 -7.53 -11.52
C LYS A 480 -15.36 -7.92 -11.56
N ALA A 481 -16.22 -6.92 -11.47
CA ALA A 481 -17.66 -7.15 -11.49
C ALA A 481 -18.20 -7.24 -12.92
N ASP A 482 -19.00 -8.26 -13.19
CA ASP A 482 -19.89 -8.27 -14.36
C ASP A 482 -21.12 -7.41 -14.08
N ILE A 483 -21.60 -7.45 -12.83
CA ILE A 483 -22.73 -6.65 -12.36
C ILE A 483 -22.36 -5.94 -11.05
N LEU A 484 -22.65 -4.64 -10.98
CA LEU A 484 -22.59 -3.85 -9.76
C LEU A 484 -24.01 -3.42 -9.37
N LEU A 485 -24.44 -3.79 -8.17
CA LEU A 485 -25.73 -3.39 -7.60
C LEU A 485 -25.50 -2.37 -6.48
N ILE A 486 -26.11 -1.18 -6.60
CA ILE A 486 -26.00 -0.14 -5.59
C ILE A 486 -27.40 0.20 -5.05
N THR A 487 -27.60 0.00 -3.76
CA THR A 487 -28.92 0.17 -3.14
C THR A 487 -29.29 1.64 -2.99
N HIS A 488 -28.36 2.47 -2.52
CA HIS A 488 -28.56 3.91 -2.35
C HIS A 488 -27.22 4.67 -2.19
N GLU A 489 -27.29 6.00 -2.10
CA GLU A 489 -26.12 6.90 -2.17
C GLU A 489 -25.39 7.15 -0.84
N HIS A 490 -25.77 6.55 0.27
CA HIS A 490 -25.07 6.77 1.54
C HIS A 490 -23.63 6.24 1.48
N PHE A 491 -22.74 6.88 2.25
CA PHE A 491 -21.28 6.66 2.20
C PHE A 491 -20.84 5.24 2.58
N ASP A 492 -21.68 4.50 3.27
CA ASP A 492 -21.50 3.10 3.68
C ASP A 492 -22.09 2.08 2.68
N HIS A 493 -22.71 2.55 1.58
CA HIS A 493 -23.24 1.77 0.46
C HIS A 493 -22.71 2.19 -0.89
N TYR A 494 -22.20 3.43 -1.03
CA TYR A 494 -21.68 3.99 -2.26
C TYR A 494 -20.26 4.52 -2.11
N ASP A 495 -19.32 3.99 -2.88
CA ASP A 495 -17.95 4.46 -2.98
C ASP A 495 -17.51 4.47 -4.45
N ALA A 496 -17.33 5.67 -5.02
CA ALA A 496 -16.94 5.84 -6.41
C ALA A 496 -15.59 5.19 -6.74
N SER A 497 -14.66 5.14 -5.77
CA SER A 497 -13.33 4.54 -5.97
C SER A 497 -13.42 3.02 -6.03
N ALA A 498 -14.20 2.39 -5.16
CA ALA A 498 -14.46 0.96 -5.17
C ALA A 498 -15.15 0.53 -6.47
N ILE A 499 -16.18 1.28 -6.88
CA ILE A 499 -16.91 1.05 -8.13
C ILE A 499 -15.98 1.16 -9.35
N ALA A 500 -15.18 2.23 -9.44
CA ALA A 500 -14.23 2.41 -10.53
C ALA A 500 -13.21 1.27 -10.58
N HIS A 501 -12.74 0.80 -9.42
CA HIS A 501 -11.80 -0.31 -9.33
C HIS A 501 -12.42 -1.63 -9.81
N LEU A 502 -13.66 -1.92 -9.44
CA LEU A 502 -14.33 -3.18 -9.79
C LEU A 502 -14.83 -3.22 -11.24
N ARG A 503 -15.02 -2.08 -11.90
CA ARG A 503 -15.51 -2.02 -13.28
C ARG A 503 -14.49 -2.51 -14.30
N HIS A 504 -15.00 -3.11 -15.37
CA HIS A 504 -14.34 -3.33 -16.65
C HIS A 504 -15.28 -2.89 -17.80
N GLN A 505 -14.85 -3.01 -19.05
CA GLN A 505 -15.62 -2.52 -20.23
C GLN A 505 -17.03 -3.15 -20.36
N GLY A 506 -17.24 -4.37 -19.86
CA GLY A 506 -18.52 -5.09 -19.91
C GLY A 506 -19.38 -4.95 -18.64
N THR A 507 -18.91 -4.27 -17.59
CA THR A 507 -19.63 -4.20 -16.32
C THR A 507 -20.96 -3.44 -16.46
N GLN A 508 -22.07 -4.08 -16.08
CA GLN A 508 -23.37 -3.43 -15.94
C GLN A 508 -23.54 -2.89 -14.52
N VAL A 509 -23.69 -1.58 -14.38
CA VAL A 509 -24.02 -0.95 -13.10
C VAL A 509 -25.51 -0.71 -13.01
N ILE A 510 -26.14 -1.17 -11.93
CA ILE A 510 -27.58 -1.03 -11.65
C ILE A 510 -27.73 -0.29 -10.33
N ALA A 511 -28.50 0.78 -10.32
CA ALA A 511 -28.64 1.63 -9.15
C ALA A 511 -30.05 2.26 -9.06
N ASN A 512 -30.37 2.84 -7.89
CA ASN A 512 -31.54 3.69 -7.72
C ASN A 512 -31.34 5.04 -8.46
N LYS A 513 -32.38 5.87 -8.51
CA LYS A 513 -32.37 7.12 -9.29
C LYS A 513 -31.34 8.14 -8.80
N SER A 514 -31.13 8.26 -7.48
CA SER A 514 -30.18 9.21 -6.90
C SER A 514 -28.74 8.81 -7.17
N THR A 515 -28.39 7.55 -6.90
CA THR A 515 -27.04 7.01 -7.13
C THR A 515 -26.70 6.91 -8.60
N GLY A 516 -27.68 6.55 -9.46
CA GLY A 516 -27.47 6.47 -10.91
C GLY A 516 -27.06 7.79 -11.54
N LYS A 517 -27.36 8.95 -10.92
CA LYS A 517 -26.86 10.25 -11.36
C LYS A 517 -25.38 10.48 -11.06
N LEU A 518 -24.84 9.74 -10.09
CA LEU A 518 -23.44 9.83 -9.66
C LEU A 518 -22.52 8.92 -10.47
N ILE A 519 -23.10 7.94 -11.21
CA ILE A 519 -22.33 6.91 -11.91
C ILE A 519 -22.63 6.98 -13.41
N ALA A 520 -21.64 7.36 -14.21
CA ALA A 520 -21.79 7.42 -15.66
C ALA A 520 -22.12 6.03 -16.25
N GLY A 521 -23.18 5.93 -17.05
CA GLY A 521 -23.60 4.70 -17.71
C GLY A 521 -24.35 3.70 -16.81
N ALA A 522 -24.79 4.12 -15.60
CA ALA A 522 -25.61 3.27 -14.76
C ALA A 522 -27.02 3.07 -15.33
N SER A 523 -27.51 1.84 -15.27
CA SER A 523 -28.92 1.48 -15.49
C SER A 523 -29.72 1.82 -14.24
N VAL A 524 -30.65 2.77 -14.36
CA VAL A 524 -31.48 3.20 -13.23
C VAL A 524 -32.73 2.31 -13.19
N LEU A 525 -32.94 1.61 -12.06
CA LEU A 525 -34.19 0.90 -11.77
C LEU A 525 -34.98 1.61 -10.67
N ARG A 526 -36.27 1.76 -10.86
CA ARG A 526 -37.23 2.18 -9.83
C ARG A 526 -37.81 0.96 -9.12
N ASN A 527 -38.32 1.16 -7.92
CA ASN A 527 -38.97 0.08 -7.19
C ASN A 527 -40.07 -0.59 -8.05
N GLY A 528 -40.01 -1.92 -8.18
CA GLY A 528 -40.88 -2.75 -9.00
C GLY A 528 -40.39 -3.00 -10.45
N GLU A 529 -39.39 -2.27 -10.93
CA GLU A 529 -38.80 -2.51 -12.25
C GLU A 529 -37.77 -3.64 -12.21
N SER A 530 -37.62 -4.35 -13.33
CA SER A 530 -36.71 -5.49 -13.47
C SER A 530 -35.85 -5.35 -14.71
N ILE A 531 -34.66 -5.95 -14.67
CA ILE A 531 -33.74 -6.10 -15.80
C ILE A 531 -33.15 -7.51 -15.78
N THR A 532 -32.92 -8.08 -16.97
CA THR A 532 -32.17 -9.34 -17.09
C THR A 532 -30.74 -9.05 -17.51
N SER A 533 -29.79 -9.59 -16.80
CA SER A 533 -28.37 -9.48 -17.08
C SER A 533 -27.68 -10.81 -16.77
N HIS A 534 -26.85 -11.33 -17.68
CA HIS A 534 -26.12 -12.59 -17.51
C HIS A 534 -27.04 -13.77 -17.08
N ASP A 535 -28.22 -13.85 -17.67
CA ASP A 535 -29.29 -14.84 -17.36
C ASP A 535 -29.84 -14.74 -15.93
N ILE A 536 -29.63 -13.59 -15.24
CA ILE A 536 -30.13 -13.30 -13.92
C ILE A 536 -31.23 -12.25 -14.04
N ASN A 537 -32.41 -12.54 -13.49
CA ASN A 537 -33.45 -11.53 -13.37
C ASN A 537 -33.25 -10.74 -12.07
N ILE A 538 -33.08 -9.43 -12.20
CA ILE A 538 -32.80 -8.49 -11.10
C ILE A 538 -33.99 -7.54 -11.00
N THR A 539 -34.74 -7.64 -9.89
CA THR A 539 -35.89 -6.76 -9.61
C THR A 539 -35.51 -5.79 -8.51
N ALA A 540 -35.65 -4.49 -8.75
CA ALA A 540 -35.51 -3.47 -7.72
C ALA A 540 -36.78 -3.47 -6.83
N THR A 541 -36.59 -3.64 -5.51
CA THR A 541 -37.65 -3.62 -4.53
C THR A 541 -37.62 -2.30 -3.74
N ALA A 542 -38.70 -1.95 -3.04
CA ALA A 542 -38.71 -0.79 -2.16
C ALA A 542 -37.84 -1.01 -0.93
N ALA A 543 -37.13 0.05 -0.50
CA ALA A 543 -36.36 0.12 0.74
C ALA A 543 -36.57 1.50 1.37
N TYR A 544 -37.19 1.54 2.58
CA TYR A 544 -37.44 2.79 3.28
C TYR A 544 -37.83 2.56 4.75
N ASN A 545 -37.73 3.63 5.57
CA ASN A 545 -38.13 3.60 6.97
C ASN A 545 -39.61 3.99 7.15
N THR A 546 -40.34 3.25 8.01
CA THR A 546 -41.74 3.43 8.33
C THR A 546 -41.96 4.22 9.63
N THR A 547 -41.04 4.10 10.59
CA THR A 547 -41.09 4.82 11.89
C THR A 547 -40.98 6.34 11.65
N PRO A 548 -41.93 7.15 12.16
CA PRO A 548 -42.00 8.58 11.87
C PRO A 548 -40.70 9.35 12.10
N SER A 549 -39.99 9.07 13.22
CA SER A 549 -38.69 9.70 13.56
C SER A 549 -37.53 9.25 12.66
N HIS A 550 -37.64 8.10 12.00
CA HIS A 550 -36.60 7.48 11.21
C HIS A 550 -36.76 7.72 9.70
N LYS A 551 -37.94 8.16 9.23
CA LYS A 551 -38.19 8.45 7.80
C LYS A 551 -37.20 9.42 7.15
N LYS A 552 -36.50 10.24 7.95
CA LYS A 552 -35.49 11.17 7.48
C LYS A 552 -34.23 10.46 6.95
N PHE A 553 -33.92 9.26 7.43
CA PHE A 553 -32.75 8.49 7.03
C PHE A 553 -32.99 7.84 5.65
N HIS A 554 -34.10 7.11 5.49
CA HIS A 554 -34.45 6.44 4.24
C HIS A 554 -35.88 6.76 3.84
N LYS A 555 -36.03 7.60 2.81
CA LYS A 555 -37.35 8.07 2.34
C LYS A 555 -37.93 7.07 1.36
N ARG A 556 -39.27 6.85 1.45
CA ARG A 556 -40.00 6.00 0.50
C ARG A 556 -39.77 6.47 -0.95
N GLY A 557 -39.44 5.50 -1.85
CA GLY A 557 -39.22 5.73 -3.28
C GLY A 557 -37.81 6.25 -3.62
N ASN A 558 -36.88 6.31 -2.65
CA ASN A 558 -35.48 6.66 -2.90
C ASN A 558 -34.60 5.42 -2.98
N GLY A 559 -34.50 4.62 -1.92
CA GLY A 559 -33.66 3.42 -1.87
C GLY A 559 -34.22 2.24 -2.65
N ASN A 560 -33.33 1.37 -3.12
CA ASN A 560 -33.64 0.06 -3.66
C ASN A 560 -33.16 -1.05 -2.71
N GLY A 561 -33.98 -2.10 -2.51
CA GLY A 561 -33.46 -3.44 -2.32
C GLY A 561 -33.39 -4.15 -3.67
N TYR A 562 -32.88 -5.37 -3.69
CA TYR A 562 -32.80 -6.19 -4.91
C TYR A 562 -33.25 -7.62 -4.66
N LEU A 563 -34.08 -8.15 -5.56
CA LEU A 563 -34.43 -9.55 -5.62
C LEU A 563 -33.76 -10.15 -6.85
N LEU A 564 -32.79 -11.03 -6.63
CA LEU A 564 -32.07 -11.76 -7.67
C LEU A 564 -32.71 -13.12 -7.88
N GLN A 565 -33.03 -13.46 -9.12
CA GLN A 565 -33.47 -14.80 -9.50
C GLN A 565 -32.43 -15.44 -10.42
N ILE A 566 -31.77 -16.50 -9.90
CA ILE A 566 -30.76 -17.30 -10.57
C ILE A 566 -31.34 -18.71 -10.73
N ASP A 567 -31.87 -19.03 -11.89
CA ASP A 567 -32.72 -20.21 -12.12
C ASP A 567 -33.90 -20.24 -11.13
N ASP A 568 -33.93 -21.22 -10.21
CA ASP A 568 -34.95 -21.40 -9.17
C ASP A 568 -34.53 -20.80 -7.81
N LEU A 569 -33.27 -20.37 -7.65
CA LEU A 569 -32.75 -19.73 -6.45
C LEU A 569 -33.11 -18.24 -6.41
N ARG A 570 -33.75 -17.80 -5.34
CA ARG A 570 -34.15 -16.39 -5.15
C ARG A 570 -33.48 -15.79 -3.92
N ILE A 571 -32.69 -14.74 -4.15
CA ILE A 571 -31.92 -14.03 -3.12
C ILE A 571 -32.48 -12.63 -2.98
N TYR A 572 -32.93 -12.27 -1.79
CA TYR A 572 -33.41 -10.92 -1.47
C TYR A 572 -32.37 -10.16 -0.64
N ILE A 573 -31.97 -8.99 -1.11
CA ILE A 573 -31.07 -8.05 -0.43
C ILE A 573 -31.90 -6.81 -0.16
N ALA A 574 -32.24 -6.56 1.11
CA ALA A 574 -33.24 -5.57 1.46
C ALA A 574 -32.80 -4.11 1.25
N GLY A 575 -31.49 -3.83 1.25
CA GLY A 575 -30.99 -2.45 1.39
C GLY A 575 -31.35 -1.90 2.79
N ASP A 576 -31.25 -0.60 2.97
CA ASP A 576 -31.57 0.05 4.24
C ASP A 576 -33.08 0.31 4.34
N THR A 577 -33.75 -0.44 5.19
CA THR A 577 -35.20 -0.42 5.32
C THR A 577 -35.65 -0.87 6.72
N GLU A 578 -36.84 -0.48 7.12
CA GLU A 578 -37.65 -1.12 8.15
C GLU A 578 -38.65 -2.11 7.52
N PRO A 579 -39.47 -2.90 8.28
CA PRO A 579 -40.50 -3.73 7.70
C PRO A 579 -41.50 -2.89 6.89
N ILE A 580 -41.80 -3.32 5.69
CA ILE A 580 -42.66 -2.63 4.74
C ILE A 580 -43.66 -3.59 4.10
N ASP A 581 -44.84 -3.09 3.70
CA ASP A 581 -45.91 -3.92 3.13
C ASP A 581 -45.52 -4.59 1.82
N GLU A 582 -44.61 -3.97 1.05
CA GLU A 582 -44.11 -4.50 -0.21
C GLU A 582 -43.36 -5.83 -0.04
N MET A 583 -42.84 -6.15 1.16
CA MET A 583 -42.22 -7.44 1.47
C MET A 583 -43.16 -8.62 1.32
N LYS A 584 -44.47 -8.42 1.51
CA LYS A 584 -45.53 -9.43 1.29
C LYS A 584 -45.62 -9.87 -0.18
N GLN A 585 -45.11 -9.06 -1.10
CA GLN A 585 -45.22 -9.27 -2.54
C GLN A 585 -43.98 -9.95 -3.15
N LEU A 586 -42.94 -10.22 -2.34
CA LEU A 586 -41.68 -10.83 -2.83
C LEU A 586 -41.86 -12.27 -3.37
N GLY A 587 -42.95 -12.94 -2.95
CA GLY A 587 -43.16 -14.37 -3.26
C GLY A 587 -42.17 -15.26 -2.52
N LYS A 588 -41.82 -16.42 -3.10
CA LYS A 588 -40.84 -17.33 -2.49
C LYS A 588 -39.45 -16.66 -2.46
N VAL A 589 -38.79 -16.69 -1.32
CA VAL A 589 -37.41 -16.24 -1.11
C VAL A 589 -36.62 -17.39 -0.48
N ASP A 590 -35.49 -17.76 -1.07
CA ASP A 590 -34.63 -18.82 -0.52
C ASP A 590 -33.60 -18.22 0.47
N VAL A 591 -33.04 -17.05 0.15
CA VAL A 591 -32.02 -16.37 0.96
C VAL A 591 -32.42 -14.91 1.13
N ALA A 592 -32.43 -14.39 2.35
CA ALA A 592 -32.69 -12.98 2.63
C ALA A 592 -31.57 -12.34 3.43
N PHE A 593 -31.20 -11.12 3.06
CA PHE A 593 -30.34 -10.21 3.83
C PHE A 593 -31.18 -9.08 4.38
N LEU A 594 -31.29 -8.99 5.73
CA LEU A 594 -32.10 -7.98 6.41
C LEU A 594 -31.21 -7.12 7.33
N PRO A 595 -31.29 -5.76 7.25
CA PRO A 595 -30.47 -4.87 8.05
C PRO A 595 -31.00 -4.74 9.48
N VAL A 596 -30.10 -4.69 10.48
CA VAL A 596 -30.49 -4.65 11.91
C VAL A 596 -29.65 -3.62 12.65
N ASN A 597 -29.88 -2.32 12.40
CA ASN A 597 -29.09 -1.23 13.01
C ASN A 597 -29.94 0.02 13.29
N GLN A 598 -30.40 0.18 14.54
CA GLN A 598 -31.13 1.38 14.95
C GLN A 598 -30.17 2.60 15.12
N PRO A 599 -30.64 3.82 14.82
CA PRO A 599 -31.99 4.22 14.34
C PRO A 599 -32.13 4.19 12.81
N TYR A 600 -31.20 3.61 12.11
CA TYR A 600 -31.09 3.71 10.65
C TYR A 600 -31.96 2.68 9.92
N THR A 601 -32.01 1.46 10.45
CA THR A 601 -32.75 0.34 9.85
C THR A 601 -33.63 -0.38 10.89
N MET A 602 -33.73 -1.71 10.86
CA MET A 602 -34.61 -2.48 11.74
C MET A 602 -34.09 -2.60 13.18
N THR A 603 -35.01 -2.65 14.16
CA THR A 603 -34.71 -3.31 15.44
C THR A 603 -34.64 -4.82 15.27
N VAL A 604 -34.18 -5.55 16.29
CA VAL A 604 -34.21 -7.02 16.30
C VAL A 604 -35.65 -7.53 16.14
N ASP A 605 -36.60 -6.95 16.84
CA ASP A 605 -38.04 -7.33 16.74
C ASP A 605 -38.61 -7.04 15.34
N GLN A 606 -38.26 -5.91 14.73
CA GLN A 606 -38.65 -5.58 13.37
C GLN A 606 -38.03 -6.55 12.36
N CYS A 607 -36.79 -6.99 12.57
CA CYS A 607 -36.13 -7.99 11.71
C CYS A 607 -36.86 -9.35 11.82
N ILE A 608 -37.28 -9.76 13.03
CA ILE A 608 -38.08 -10.96 13.24
C ILE A 608 -39.45 -10.84 12.52
N GLU A 609 -40.10 -9.68 12.61
CA GLU A 609 -41.37 -9.41 11.90
C GLU A 609 -41.16 -9.51 10.38
N ALA A 610 -40.14 -8.84 9.82
CA ALA A 610 -39.83 -8.89 8.39
C ALA A 610 -39.51 -10.32 7.93
N ALA A 611 -38.72 -11.07 8.70
CA ALA A 611 -38.39 -12.46 8.40
C ALA A 611 -39.67 -13.34 8.36
N ARG A 612 -40.65 -13.14 9.28
CA ARG A 612 -41.93 -13.84 9.28
C ARG A 612 -42.83 -13.46 8.10
N ILE A 613 -42.74 -12.23 7.62
CA ILE A 613 -43.45 -11.78 6.40
C ILE A 613 -42.87 -12.45 5.17
N ILE A 614 -41.53 -12.45 5.02
CA ILE A 614 -40.82 -12.93 3.84
C ILE A 614 -40.74 -14.47 3.81
N ARG A 615 -40.53 -15.09 4.96
CA ARG A 615 -40.33 -16.54 5.18
C ARG A 615 -39.19 -17.11 4.33
N PRO A 616 -37.96 -16.54 4.40
CA PRO A 616 -36.83 -17.10 3.67
C PRO A 616 -36.42 -18.44 4.28
N ARG A 617 -35.80 -19.31 3.47
CA ARG A 617 -35.19 -20.54 4.00
C ARG A 617 -33.96 -20.22 4.87
N VAL A 618 -33.14 -19.23 4.41
CA VAL A 618 -31.94 -18.76 5.12
C VAL A 618 -32.03 -17.25 5.30
N LEU A 619 -31.83 -16.77 6.53
CA LEU A 619 -31.73 -15.36 6.86
C LEU A 619 -30.29 -15.02 7.25
N TYR A 620 -29.71 -14.00 6.64
CA TYR A 620 -28.49 -13.33 7.06
C TYR A 620 -28.84 -11.95 7.63
N PRO A 621 -28.73 -11.75 8.96
CA PRO A 621 -28.71 -10.39 9.50
C PRO A 621 -27.43 -9.69 9.01
N TYR A 622 -27.56 -8.50 8.45
CA TYR A 622 -26.44 -7.71 7.95
C TYR A 622 -26.61 -6.24 8.35
N HIS A 623 -25.61 -5.41 8.13
CA HIS A 623 -25.66 -3.99 8.52
C HIS A 623 -26.07 -3.82 10.01
N TYR A 624 -25.52 -4.67 10.90
CA TYR A 624 -25.96 -4.67 12.30
C TYR A 624 -25.02 -3.95 13.28
N ALA A 625 -23.85 -3.47 12.83
CA ALA A 625 -22.85 -2.78 13.65
C ALA A 625 -22.67 -3.45 15.03
N ASP A 626 -22.87 -2.72 16.12
CA ASP A 626 -22.77 -3.22 17.50
C ASP A 626 -24.11 -3.77 18.05
N THR A 627 -25.14 -3.94 17.21
CA THR A 627 -26.44 -4.46 17.67
C THR A 627 -26.31 -5.92 18.07
N ASP A 628 -26.78 -6.25 19.28
CA ASP A 628 -26.87 -7.64 19.72
C ASP A 628 -28.02 -8.36 18.98
N ILE A 629 -27.64 -9.20 18.03
CA ILE A 629 -28.57 -9.97 17.18
C ILE A 629 -28.77 -11.42 17.66
N SER A 630 -28.29 -11.77 18.86
CA SER A 630 -28.32 -13.13 19.40
C SER A 630 -29.76 -13.70 19.56
N ALA A 631 -30.75 -12.83 19.70
CA ALA A 631 -32.15 -13.22 19.82
C ALA A 631 -32.78 -13.70 18.49
N LEU A 632 -32.22 -13.40 17.32
CA LEU A 632 -32.81 -13.73 16.02
C LEU A 632 -32.94 -15.25 15.79
N ALA A 633 -31.88 -16.00 16.01
CA ALA A 633 -31.87 -17.43 15.75
C ALA A 633 -32.85 -18.20 16.64
N PRO A 634 -32.89 -17.98 17.98
CA PRO A 634 -33.91 -18.62 18.82
C PRO A 634 -35.34 -18.25 18.44
N ALA A 635 -35.62 -16.96 18.14
CA ALA A 635 -36.97 -16.48 17.82
C ALA A 635 -37.53 -17.01 16.49
N LEU A 636 -36.67 -17.32 15.52
CA LEU A 636 -37.10 -17.75 14.18
C LEU A 636 -36.96 -19.26 13.94
N SER A 637 -36.37 -20.00 14.88
CA SER A 637 -36.17 -21.45 14.74
C SER A 637 -37.48 -22.23 14.58
N SER A 638 -38.53 -21.84 15.32
CA SER A 638 -39.86 -22.47 15.21
C SER A 638 -40.62 -22.11 13.93
N ASP A 639 -40.18 -21.05 13.23
CA ASP A 639 -40.76 -20.63 11.93
C ASP A 639 -40.12 -21.38 10.75
N GLY A 640 -39.11 -22.25 11.02
CA GLY A 640 -38.38 -23.01 10.00
C GLY A 640 -37.38 -22.14 9.23
N ILE A 641 -36.97 -20.98 9.76
CA ILE A 641 -36.02 -20.05 9.16
C ILE A 641 -34.64 -20.31 9.75
N GLU A 642 -33.68 -20.68 8.94
CA GLU A 642 -32.27 -20.82 9.34
C GLU A 642 -31.60 -19.45 9.40
N VAL A 643 -31.20 -19.02 10.61
CA VAL A 643 -30.45 -17.75 10.78
C VAL A 643 -28.95 -18.04 10.74
N ARG A 644 -28.24 -17.45 9.78
CA ARG A 644 -26.79 -17.53 9.67
C ARG A 644 -26.14 -16.19 9.97
N VAL A 645 -25.45 -16.09 11.10
CA VAL A 645 -24.68 -14.89 11.44
C VAL A 645 -23.32 -14.95 10.76
N ARG A 646 -22.94 -13.85 10.09
CA ARG A 646 -21.65 -13.67 9.41
C ARG A 646 -21.06 -12.32 9.83
N ALA A 647 -19.79 -12.08 9.57
CA ALA A 647 -19.09 -10.83 9.91
C ALA A 647 -19.54 -9.64 9.05
N LEU A 648 -20.82 -9.30 9.13
CA LEU A 648 -21.51 -8.20 8.40
C LEU A 648 -21.89 -7.03 9.32
N GLN A 649 -21.05 -6.76 10.32
CA GLN A 649 -21.17 -5.64 11.25
C GLN A 649 -21.03 -4.30 10.55
#